data_f5eec77abc80d69df0e3ceeb17591457
#
_entry.id   f5eec77abc80d69df0e3ceeb17591457
#
_cell.length_a   1.000
_cell.length_b   1.000
_cell.length_c   1.000
_cell.angle_alpha   90.00
_cell.angle_beta   90.00
_cell.angle_gamma   90.00
#
_symmetry.space_group_name_H-M   'P 1'
#
loop_
_entity.id
_entity.type
_entity.pdbx_description
1 polymer ?
#
loop_
_entity_poly.entity_id
_entity_poly.type
_entity_poly.pdbx_seq_one_letter_code
_entity_poly.pdbx_strand_id
1 'polypeptide(L)'
;MLFNEILDIKFIEKVNLKSHFNKFNLSDDFYKTPGNQHYQLLAYFSSLFNKRHIIEIGTHVGESAIALSYNKNNIIYTFDIIDKVSYEKKEVQNIKFIIDDIMTNSESREKWKEIILSSAFIFLDVDPHNGTMEYDFYLFLKENNYDGFVICDDIWYFKDMRDNFWYKIPYDYRYDISHLGHWSGTGIFTFNKELNFYKNNNSDWTLVTAYFNLTKCPDASEEICKRNNMYYFSHSLSTLSLPYNLIIYCDNESFDKIFELRPENLREKTKYKIIEFDNIKLNNKSFNEYRNIINDNRKNHPYYFDNRNTASYYLFCMSRYLMLKETTETNPFDSKYFCWINFCIERMGYNNLKYLDEALAVKRDKFSTCYIDYIPNELIKDTKEYFKWGRCSMCSGFFTGNKQYMGRVCSLVVDKFLYYLSLGYGHADEQLYSPVYFENEDLFEHYYGDYQQMITNYKYIYEAPENPIRNFVNNSFNYKNFNKCIESCEFVLNSLNLNKCQLDNYYMNLLMEKYLLSKINTNFYLNENLMIKDIEIKYFYTIIIKPLLDRGNNKDCFNICELILDFIEKNKIQPPMDIYFLIYFCYYVSSFYFKKEKSEEIIDKIFLLCKKNKDFKNEYYNNKGFYDNQFNFINHKNIIDDTIFTEKV
;
A
#
# COMPACT_ATOMS: atom_id res chain seq x y z
N MET A 1 -11.64 33.56 -2.07
CA MET A 1 -10.72 33.35 -0.96
C MET A 1 -9.82 32.21 -1.39
N LEU A 2 -8.58 32.47 -1.62
CA LEU A 2 -7.62 31.46 -2.08
C LEU A 2 -7.26 30.58 -0.88
N PHE A 3 -7.50 29.27 -0.99
CA PHE A 3 -6.92 28.32 -0.07
C PHE A 3 -5.42 28.25 -0.33
N ASN A 4 -4.66 28.96 0.49
CA ASN A 4 -3.21 28.79 0.55
C ASN A 4 -2.80 27.78 1.62
N GLU A 5 -3.73 27.00 2.13
CA GLU A 5 -3.45 26.08 3.22
C GLU A 5 -3.37 24.63 2.71
N ILE A 6 -2.37 23.97 3.20
CA ILE A 6 -2.01 22.59 2.87
C ILE A 6 -3.05 21.67 3.50
N LEU A 7 -3.72 20.83 2.71
CA LEU A 7 -4.38 19.64 3.22
C LEU A 7 -3.31 18.62 3.67
N ASP A 8 -2.84 18.78 4.89
CA ASP A 8 -1.94 17.82 5.50
C ASP A 8 -2.75 16.94 6.46
N ILE A 9 -2.69 15.64 6.31
CA ILE A 9 -3.34 14.65 7.16
C ILE A 9 -3.05 14.91 8.65
N LYS A 10 -1.86 15.41 8.99
CA LYS A 10 -1.48 15.76 10.37
C LYS A 10 -2.32 16.88 10.98
N PHE A 11 -2.87 17.78 10.17
CA PHE A 11 -3.79 18.82 10.68
C PHE A 11 -5.20 18.28 10.82
N ILE A 12 -5.61 17.39 9.91
CA ILE A 12 -6.92 16.72 9.99
C ILE A 12 -6.97 15.79 11.21
N GLU A 13 -5.93 14.99 11.45
CA GLU A 13 -5.83 14.11 12.62
C GLU A 13 -5.81 14.85 13.96
N LYS A 14 -5.43 16.13 13.98
CA LYS A 14 -5.52 16.97 15.18
C LYS A 14 -6.94 17.39 15.55
N VAL A 15 -7.90 17.22 14.65
CA VAL A 15 -9.32 17.48 14.95
C VAL A 15 -9.82 16.45 15.94
N ASN A 16 -10.09 16.88 17.15
CA ASN A 16 -10.57 16.01 18.21
C ASN A 16 -12.10 15.99 18.28
N LEU A 17 -12.70 15.13 17.47
CA LEU A 17 -14.17 14.97 17.43
C LEU A 17 -14.73 14.56 18.79
N LYS A 18 -14.08 13.64 19.49
CA LYS A 18 -14.56 13.08 20.76
C LYS A 18 -14.66 14.14 21.85
N SER A 19 -13.66 15.00 22.01
CA SER A 19 -13.70 16.06 22.99
C SER A 19 -14.75 17.14 22.68
N HIS A 20 -15.05 17.32 21.40
CA HIS A 20 -15.95 18.37 20.93
C HIS A 20 -17.43 17.96 20.94
N PHE A 21 -17.70 16.69 20.63
CA PHE A 21 -19.05 16.17 20.41
C PHE A 21 -19.48 15.04 21.37
N ASN A 22 -18.79 14.86 22.49
CA ASN A 22 -19.03 13.78 23.47
C ASN A 22 -20.43 13.74 24.10
N LYS A 23 -21.19 14.82 23.97
CA LYS A 23 -22.58 14.92 24.52
C LYS A 23 -23.66 14.35 23.58
N PHE A 24 -23.30 14.01 22.32
CA PHE A 24 -24.23 13.46 21.35
C PHE A 24 -24.08 11.94 21.25
N ASN A 25 -25.20 11.26 21.07
CA ASN A 25 -25.18 9.84 20.73
C ASN A 25 -24.92 9.70 19.22
N LEU A 26 -23.64 9.52 18.87
CA LEU A 26 -23.16 9.37 17.48
C LEU A 26 -22.69 7.93 17.26
N SER A 27 -22.67 7.51 16.00
CA SER A 27 -22.24 6.16 15.63
C SER A 27 -20.78 5.88 16.02
N ASP A 28 -20.41 4.62 16.08
CA ASP A 28 -19.03 4.21 16.28
C ASP A 28 -18.13 4.72 15.14
N ASP A 29 -18.64 4.77 13.91
CA ASP A 29 -17.93 5.26 12.74
C ASP A 29 -17.57 6.74 12.85
N PHE A 30 -18.34 7.53 13.60
CA PHE A 30 -18.00 8.92 13.86
C PHE A 30 -16.68 9.09 14.64
N TYR A 31 -16.33 8.12 15.48
CA TYR A 31 -15.19 8.21 16.38
C TYR A 31 -14.06 7.21 16.08
N LYS A 32 -14.31 6.20 15.26
CA LYS A 32 -13.40 5.09 15.01
C LYS A 32 -13.07 4.96 13.54
N THR A 33 -11.85 4.58 13.25
CA THR A 33 -11.41 4.19 11.89
C THR A 33 -12.17 2.94 11.44
N PRO A 34 -12.63 2.88 10.16
CA PRO A 34 -12.32 3.80 9.05
C PRO A 34 -13.26 5.01 8.88
N GLY A 35 -14.36 5.12 9.60
CA GLY A 35 -15.36 6.16 9.37
C GLY A 35 -14.95 7.56 9.86
N ASN A 36 -14.23 7.64 10.98
CA ASN A 36 -13.88 8.92 11.61
C ASN A 36 -13.06 9.88 10.74
N GLN A 37 -12.30 9.39 9.78
CA GLN A 37 -11.51 10.21 8.86
C GLN A 37 -12.38 11.15 8.03
N HIS A 38 -13.53 10.67 7.58
CA HIS A 38 -14.52 11.45 6.87
C HIS A 38 -15.03 12.64 7.73
N TYR A 39 -15.45 12.37 8.95
CA TYR A 39 -15.96 13.42 9.86
C TYR A 39 -14.86 14.37 10.33
N GLN A 40 -13.64 13.90 10.54
CA GLN A 40 -12.49 14.76 10.84
C GLN A 40 -12.17 15.70 9.69
N LEU A 41 -12.28 15.24 8.44
CA LEU A 41 -12.09 16.05 7.25
C LEU A 41 -13.13 17.16 7.15
N LEU A 42 -14.42 16.85 7.35
CA LEU A 42 -15.50 17.85 7.35
C LEU A 42 -15.34 18.89 8.46
N ALA A 43 -15.00 18.45 9.67
CA ALA A 43 -14.74 19.35 10.80
C ALA A 43 -13.49 20.23 10.55
N TYR A 44 -12.45 19.68 9.93
CA TYR A 44 -11.28 20.44 9.51
C TYR A 44 -11.65 21.54 8.50
N PHE A 45 -12.38 21.23 7.44
CA PHE A 45 -12.85 22.23 6.47
C PHE A 45 -13.71 23.31 7.15
N SER A 46 -14.62 22.94 8.04
CA SER A 46 -15.40 23.91 8.80
C SER A 46 -14.50 24.85 9.61
N SER A 47 -13.40 24.33 10.19
CA SER A 47 -12.47 25.14 11.01
C SER A 47 -11.71 26.21 10.22
N LEU A 48 -11.58 26.05 8.90
CA LEU A 48 -10.91 27.01 8.01
C LEU A 48 -11.73 28.27 7.76
N PHE A 49 -13.01 28.26 8.07
CA PHE A 49 -13.93 29.39 7.86
C PHE A 49 -14.42 29.95 9.18
N ASN A 50 -14.78 31.22 9.16
CA ASN A 50 -15.34 31.90 10.32
C ASN A 50 -16.47 32.83 9.89
N LYS A 51 -17.63 32.73 10.58
CA LYS A 51 -18.84 33.47 10.28
C LYS A 51 -19.32 33.31 8.83
N ARG A 52 -19.28 32.08 8.31
CA ARG A 52 -19.70 31.73 6.94
C ARG A 52 -20.86 30.73 6.97
N HIS A 53 -21.61 30.72 5.87
CA HIS A 53 -22.57 29.66 5.60
C HIS A 53 -21.83 28.45 5.01
N ILE A 54 -22.22 27.27 5.43
CA ILE A 54 -21.82 25.97 4.89
C ILE A 54 -23.09 25.23 4.55
N ILE A 55 -23.14 24.65 3.38
CA ILE A 55 -24.28 23.84 2.91
C ILE A 55 -23.92 22.36 3.01
N GLU A 56 -24.87 21.59 3.47
CA GLU A 56 -24.86 20.13 3.34
C GLU A 56 -26.12 19.69 2.61
N ILE A 57 -26.00 18.74 1.70
CA ILE A 57 -27.10 18.11 0.99
C ILE A 57 -26.99 16.62 1.19
N GLY A 58 -28.04 16.03 1.84
CA GLY A 58 -28.03 14.67 2.35
C GLY A 58 -27.77 14.63 3.86
N THR A 59 -28.74 15.09 4.64
CA THR A 59 -28.62 15.17 6.12
C THR A 59 -28.61 13.80 6.77
N HIS A 60 -29.42 12.86 6.25
CA HIS A 60 -29.64 11.54 6.83
C HIS A 60 -29.89 11.61 8.35
N VAL A 61 -29.04 10.99 9.18
CA VAL A 61 -29.13 11.06 10.66
C VAL A 61 -28.40 12.26 11.27
N GLY A 62 -27.79 13.13 10.46
CA GLY A 62 -27.18 14.41 10.84
C GLY A 62 -25.78 14.33 11.43
N GLU A 63 -25.02 13.23 11.21
CA GLU A 63 -23.66 13.11 11.77
C GLU A 63 -22.66 14.00 11.05
N SER A 64 -22.73 14.09 9.72
CA SER A 64 -21.93 15.00 8.92
C SER A 64 -22.25 16.48 9.23
N ALA A 65 -23.52 16.84 9.42
CA ALA A 65 -23.91 18.16 9.91
C ALA A 65 -23.29 18.50 11.27
N ILE A 66 -23.24 17.54 12.19
CA ILE A 66 -22.58 17.70 13.49
C ILE A 66 -21.07 17.94 13.29
N ALA A 67 -20.39 17.17 12.42
CA ALA A 67 -18.98 17.39 12.11
C ALA A 67 -18.73 18.79 11.53
N LEU A 68 -19.55 19.22 10.56
CA LEU A 68 -19.50 20.56 9.96
C LEU A 68 -19.73 21.68 10.98
N SER A 69 -20.46 21.43 12.06
CA SER A 69 -20.69 22.40 13.14
C SER A 69 -19.49 22.63 14.07
N TYR A 70 -18.34 22.02 13.78
CA TYR A 70 -17.12 22.10 14.59
C TYR A 70 -16.70 23.52 14.90
N ASN A 71 -16.72 24.42 13.91
CA ASN A 71 -16.58 25.86 14.17
C ASN A 71 -17.97 26.48 14.44
N LYS A 72 -18.25 26.75 15.70
CA LYS A 72 -19.54 27.30 16.18
C LYS A 72 -19.90 28.67 15.60
N ASN A 73 -18.95 29.37 15.00
CA ASN A 73 -19.20 30.68 14.37
C ASN A 73 -19.79 30.56 12.96
N ASN A 74 -19.69 29.37 12.33
CA ASN A 74 -20.31 29.12 11.05
C ASN A 74 -21.77 28.72 11.21
N ILE A 75 -22.59 28.93 10.20
CA ILE A 75 -23.98 28.47 10.15
C ILE A 75 -24.08 27.37 9.11
N ILE A 76 -24.47 26.18 9.53
CA ILE A 76 -24.66 25.02 8.68
C ILE A 76 -26.13 24.95 8.25
N TYR A 77 -26.38 24.95 6.96
CA TYR A 77 -27.69 24.67 6.38
C TYR A 77 -27.64 23.26 5.79
N THR A 78 -28.36 22.34 6.40
CA THR A 78 -28.39 20.94 5.95
C THR A 78 -29.79 20.59 5.42
N PHE A 79 -29.81 20.01 4.22
CA PHE A 79 -31.01 19.73 3.45
C PHE A 79 -31.21 18.21 3.28
N ASP A 80 -32.43 17.77 3.48
CA ASP A 80 -32.88 16.41 3.18
C ASP A 80 -34.35 16.41 2.77
N ILE A 81 -34.78 15.36 2.09
CA ILE A 81 -36.20 15.15 1.74
C ILE A 81 -36.97 14.43 2.86
N ILE A 82 -36.27 13.83 3.81
CA ILE A 82 -36.83 13.05 4.92
C ILE A 82 -36.17 13.48 6.24
N ASP A 83 -36.99 13.72 7.26
CA ASP A 83 -36.51 14.01 8.60
C ASP A 83 -36.16 12.73 9.39
N LYS A 84 -34.88 12.39 9.49
CA LYS A 84 -34.37 11.27 10.30
C LYS A 84 -33.51 11.72 11.48
N VAL A 85 -33.40 13.04 11.71
CA VAL A 85 -32.50 13.61 12.69
C VAL A 85 -33.10 13.54 14.11
N SER A 86 -32.35 13.06 15.07
CA SER A 86 -32.79 13.02 16.47
C SER A 86 -32.96 14.41 17.06
N TYR A 87 -33.88 14.53 18.06
CA TYR A 87 -34.17 15.80 18.73
C TYR A 87 -32.90 16.45 19.31
N GLU A 88 -32.05 15.68 19.95
CA GLU A 88 -30.79 16.17 20.55
C GLU A 88 -29.86 16.86 19.55
N LYS A 89 -29.77 16.34 18.31
CA LYS A 89 -28.96 16.94 17.26
C LYS A 89 -29.57 18.24 16.74
N LYS A 90 -30.91 18.36 16.76
CA LYS A 90 -31.65 19.58 16.37
C LYS A 90 -31.45 20.76 17.33
N GLU A 91 -31.00 20.50 18.55
CA GLU A 91 -30.67 21.54 19.55
C GLU A 91 -29.34 22.26 19.25
N VAL A 92 -28.57 21.84 18.25
CA VAL A 92 -27.29 22.49 17.89
C VAL A 92 -27.57 23.84 17.24
N GLN A 93 -27.23 24.93 17.94
CA GLN A 93 -27.64 26.29 17.60
C GLN A 93 -27.15 26.78 16.23
N ASN A 94 -26.00 26.32 15.80
CA ASN A 94 -25.43 26.73 14.51
C ASN A 94 -25.76 25.79 13.34
N ILE A 95 -26.69 24.84 13.54
CA ILE A 95 -27.23 24.00 12.45
C ILE A 95 -28.68 24.35 12.18
N LYS A 96 -29.02 24.45 10.90
CA LYS A 96 -30.39 24.63 10.38
C LYS A 96 -30.76 23.39 9.61
N PHE A 97 -31.54 22.52 10.22
CA PHE A 97 -32.10 21.31 9.58
C PHE A 97 -33.32 21.70 8.74
N ILE A 98 -33.25 21.43 7.44
CA ILE A 98 -34.26 21.87 6.45
C ILE A 98 -34.76 20.65 5.69
N ILE A 99 -36.06 20.45 5.72
CA ILE A 99 -36.72 19.42 4.90
C ILE A 99 -37.20 20.10 3.63
N ASP A 100 -36.38 19.98 2.57
CA ASP A 100 -36.66 20.57 1.27
C ASP A 100 -35.77 19.89 0.21
N ASP A 101 -36.32 19.67 -0.98
CA ASP A 101 -35.60 19.05 -2.10
C ASP A 101 -34.94 20.12 -3.00
N ILE A 102 -33.71 20.42 -2.75
CA ILE A 102 -32.93 21.36 -3.60
C ILE A 102 -32.19 20.64 -4.74
N MET A 103 -32.21 19.31 -4.79
CA MET A 103 -31.55 18.55 -5.85
C MET A 103 -32.41 18.37 -7.09
N THR A 104 -33.68 18.07 -6.93
CA THR A 104 -34.60 17.80 -8.05
C THR A 104 -35.69 18.87 -8.25
N ASN A 105 -36.00 19.65 -7.20
CA ASN A 105 -37.00 20.69 -7.28
C ASN A 105 -36.38 22.07 -7.56
N SER A 106 -36.67 22.60 -8.76
CA SER A 106 -36.14 23.91 -9.19
C SER A 106 -36.68 25.10 -8.39
N GLU A 107 -37.94 25.03 -7.90
CA GLU A 107 -38.55 26.07 -7.07
C GLU A 107 -37.85 26.14 -5.69
N SER A 108 -37.60 24.99 -5.08
CA SER A 108 -36.86 24.89 -3.84
C SER A 108 -35.41 25.41 -4.03
N ARG A 109 -34.76 25.04 -5.13
CA ARG A 109 -33.43 25.51 -5.49
C ARG A 109 -33.37 27.04 -5.63
N GLU A 110 -34.34 27.65 -6.30
CA GLU A 110 -34.43 29.10 -6.44
C GLU A 110 -34.73 29.80 -5.10
N LYS A 111 -35.61 29.23 -4.26
CA LYS A 111 -35.89 29.73 -2.89
C LYS A 111 -34.62 29.84 -2.04
N TRP A 112 -33.70 28.87 -2.13
CA TRP A 112 -32.47 28.81 -1.32
C TRP A 112 -31.23 29.35 -2.04
N LYS A 113 -31.36 29.82 -3.27
CA LYS A 113 -30.26 30.20 -4.17
C LYS A 113 -29.26 31.15 -3.54
N GLU A 114 -29.73 32.23 -2.89
CA GLU A 114 -28.86 33.22 -2.28
C GLU A 114 -27.96 32.59 -1.19
N ILE A 115 -28.51 31.74 -0.34
CA ILE A 115 -27.80 31.05 0.72
C ILE A 115 -26.80 30.05 0.12
N ILE A 116 -27.23 29.29 -0.90
CA ILE A 116 -26.38 28.32 -1.59
C ILE A 116 -25.16 29.04 -2.20
N LEU A 117 -25.40 30.09 -2.99
CA LEU A 117 -24.36 30.82 -3.70
C LEU A 117 -23.42 31.63 -2.80
N SER A 118 -23.89 32.05 -1.60
CA SER A 118 -23.06 32.76 -0.61
C SER A 118 -22.29 31.82 0.32
N SER A 119 -22.50 30.52 0.24
CA SER A 119 -21.82 29.54 1.11
C SER A 119 -20.32 29.46 0.82
N ALA A 120 -19.54 29.14 1.84
CA ALA A 120 -18.11 28.95 1.72
C ALA A 120 -17.76 27.68 0.95
N PHE A 121 -18.49 26.62 1.25
CA PHE A 121 -18.45 25.36 0.53
C PHE A 121 -19.75 24.56 0.71
N ILE A 122 -19.92 23.58 -0.13
CA ILE A 122 -21.06 22.66 -0.12
C ILE A 122 -20.52 21.25 0.10
N PHE A 123 -21.10 20.49 1.02
CA PHE A 123 -20.92 19.04 1.14
C PHE A 123 -22.09 18.34 0.50
N LEU A 124 -21.82 17.45 -0.44
CA LEU A 124 -22.80 16.75 -1.28
C LEU A 124 -22.69 15.25 -1.08
N ASP A 125 -23.74 14.65 -0.48
CA ASP A 125 -23.83 13.23 -0.16
C ASP A 125 -25.31 12.80 -0.20
N VAL A 126 -25.83 12.45 -1.39
CA VAL A 126 -27.25 12.17 -1.61
C VAL A 126 -27.50 10.85 -2.30
N ASP A 127 -28.43 10.07 -1.76
CA ASP A 127 -28.98 8.90 -2.45
C ASP A 127 -29.79 9.32 -3.71
N PRO A 128 -29.75 8.53 -4.80
CA PRO A 128 -29.21 7.16 -4.95
C PRO A 128 -27.78 7.06 -5.53
N HIS A 129 -26.97 8.08 -5.45
CA HIS A 129 -25.57 8.13 -5.95
C HIS A 129 -25.45 7.73 -7.43
N ASN A 130 -26.37 8.21 -8.27
CA ASN A 130 -26.43 7.88 -9.69
C ASN A 130 -25.64 8.84 -10.59
N GLY A 131 -25.12 9.91 -10.01
CA GLY A 131 -24.35 10.94 -10.69
C GLY A 131 -25.17 11.91 -11.56
N THR A 132 -26.44 11.65 -11.77
CA THR A 132 -27.29 12.48 -12.65
C THR A 132 -27.77 13.73 -11.92
N MET A 133 -28.29 13.57 -10.71
CA MET A 133 -28.74 14.71 -9.89
C MET A 133 -27.56 15.59 -9.47
N GLU A 134 -26.44 14.95 -9.12
CA GLU A 134 -25.21 15.62 -8.73
C GLU A 134 -24.64 16.45 -9.89
N TYR A 135 -24.70 15.92 -11.13
CA TYR A 135 -24.26 16.65 -12.31
C TYR A 135 -25.21 17.80 -12.68
N ASP A 136 -26.53 17.64 -12.53
CA ASP A 136 -27.52 18.70 -12.71
C ASP A 136 -27.29 19.85 -11.70
N PHE A 137 -27.02 19.49 -10.44
CA PHE A 137 -26.70 20.49 -9.42
C PHE A 137 -25.35 21.18 -9.70
N TYR A 138 -24.34 20.45 -10.19
CA TYR A 138 -23.09 21.05 -10.68
C TYR A 138 -23.34 22.09 -11.78
N LEU A 139 -24.20 21.78 -12.75
CA LEU A 139 -24.54 22.75 -13.82
C LEU A 139 -25.24 23.98 -13.26
N PHE A 140 -26.18 23.82 -12.33
CA PHE A 140 -26.82 24.95 -11.65
C PHE A 140 -25.81 25.84 -10.95
N LEU A 141 -24.86 25.30 -10.20
CA LEU A 141 -23.83 26.07 -9.51
C LEU A 141 -22.92 26.80 -10.52
N LYS A 142 -22.54 26.13 -11.60
CA LYS A 142 -21.71 26.69 -12.67
C LYS A 142 -22.40 27.86 -13.38
N GLU A 143 -23.65 27.69 -13.77
CA GLU A 143 -24.44 28.73 -14.46
C GLU A 143 -24.66 29.96 -13.60
N ASN A 144 -24.72 29.79 -12.28
CA ASN A 144 -24.88 30.89 -11.33
C ASN A 144 -23.55 31.40 -10.75
N ASN A 145 -22.40 31.05 -11.35
CA ASN A 145 -21.07 31.54 -10.99
C ASN A 145 -20.75 31.30 -9.49
N TYR A 146 -21.08 30.14 -8.96
CA TYR A 146 -20.72 29.81 -7.58
C TYR A 146 -19.21 29.94 -7.35
N ASP A 147 -18.83 30.69 -6.32
CA ASP A 147 -17.42 31.04 -6.05
C ASP A 147 -16.77 30.20 -4.93
N GLY A 148 -17.50 29.28 -4.34
CA GLY A 148 -17.01 28.30 -3.36
C GLY A 148 -16.45 27.05 -4.03
N PHE A 149 -16.33 26.00 -3.22
CA PHE A 149 -16.00 24.65 -3.69
C PHE A 149 -17.03 23.64 -3.19
N VAL A 150 -17.04 22.46 -3.76
CA VAL A 150 -17.92 21.37 -3.36
C VAL A 150 -17.07 20.18 -2.95
N ILE A 151 -17.37 19.61 -1.78
CA ILE A 151 -16.87 18.32 -1.34
C ILE A 151 -17.99 17.31 -1.66
N CYS A 152 -17.67 16.21 -2.31
CA CYS A 152 -18.64 15.17 -2.63
C CYS A 152 -18.13 13.81 -2.15
N ASP A 153 -19.06 12.99 -1.66
CA ASP A 153 -18.76 11.62 -1.25
C ASP A 153 -19.05 10.62 -2.36
N ASP A 154 -18.60 9.37 -2.19
CA ASP A 154 -18.89 8.21 -3.03
C ASP A 154 -18.42 8.29 -4.49
N ILE A 155 -17.42 9.11 -4.80
CA ILE A 155 -16.91 9.30 -6.18
C ILE A 155 -16.30 8.03 -6.80
N TRP A 156 -16.04 6.99 -5.99
CA TRP A 156 -15.43 5.73 -6.43
C TRP A 156 -16.32 4.50 -6.25
N TYR A 157 -17.08 4.41 -5.18
CA TYR A 157 -17.83 3.21 -4.84
C TYR A 157 -18.94 2.93 -5.84
N PHE A 158 -19.71 3.95 -6.19
CA PHE A 158 -20.79 3.83 -7.19
C PHE A 158 -20.26 4.19 -8.58
N LYS A 159 -20.35 3.21 -9.49
CA LYS A 159 -19.90 3.39 -10.88
C LYS A 159 -20.60 4.56 -11.56
N ASP A 160 -21.91 4.67 -11.38
CA ASP A 160 -22.73 5.71 -12.02
C ASP A 160 -22.39 7.10 -11.48
N MET A 161 -22.10 7.26 -10.18
CA MET A 161 -21.61 8.50 -9.58
C MET A 161 -20.29 8.93 -10.22
N ARG A 162 -19.36 7.99 -10.40
CA ARG A 162 -18.09 8.24 -11.05
C ARG A 162 -18.24 8.62 -12.52
N ASP A 163 -19.00 7.83 -13.31
CA ASP A 163 -19.06 7.96 -14.77
C ASP A 163 -20.01 9.10 -15.21
N ASN A 164 -21.14 9.33 -14.49
CA ASN A 164 -22.15 10.32 -14.84
C ASN A 164 -21.90 11.71 -14.21
N PHE A 165 -21.10 11.80 -13.15
CA PHE A 165 -20.82 13.04 -12.45
C PHE A 165 -19.31 13.33 -12.37
N TRP A 166 -18.55 12.55 -11.61
CA TRP A 166 -17.17 12.85 -11.27
C TRP A 166 -16.28 13.06 -12.50
N TYR A 167 -16.38 12.19 -13.49
CA TYR A 167 -15.56 12.30 -14.71
C TYR A 167 -16.05 13.37 -15.68
N LYS A 168 -17.28 13.90 -15.53
CA LYS A 168 -17.77 15.02 -16.34
C LYS A 168 -17.30 16.38 -15.83
N ILE A 169 -16.86 16.48 -14.56
CA ILE A 169 -16.22 17.71 -14.08
C ILE A 169 -14.85 17.82 -14.73
N PRO A 170 -14.47 19.00 -15.27
CA PRO A 170 -13.16 19.16 -15.87
C PRO A 170 -12.03 18.79 -14.91
N TYR A 171 -11.03 18.07 -15.42
CA TYR A 171 -9.93 17.53 -14.61
C TYR A 171 -9.21 18.62 -13.79
N ASP A 172 -8.98 19.79 -14.37
CA ASP A 172 -8.26 20.90 -13.73
C ASP A 172 -8.99 21.49 -12.51
N TYR A 173 -10.27 21.20 -12.37
CA TYR A 173 -11.11 21.73 -11.29
C TYR A 173 -11.61 20.68 -10.33
N ARG A 174 -11.20 19.41 -10.46
CA ARG A 174 -11.55 18.33 -9.55
C ARG A 174 -10.32 17.69 -8.93
N TYR A 175 -10.39 17.36 -7.67
CA TYR A 175 -9.30 16.80 -6.89
C TYR A 175 -9.81 15.61 -6.09
N ASP A 176 -9.22 14.44 -6.27
CA ASP A 176 -9.49 13.26 -5.46
C ASP A 176 -8.71 13.37 -4.14
N ILE A 177 -9.45 13.48 -3.05
CA ILE A 177 -8.92 13.55 -1.69
C ILE A 177 -9.33 12.35 -0.84
N SER A 178 -9.69 11.22 -1.47
CA SER A 178 -10.14 10.00 -0.79
C SER A 178 -9.16 9.49 0.27
N HIS A 179 -7.86 9.73 0.07
CA HIS A 179 -6.83 9.39 1.06
C HIS A 179 -6.93 10.17 2.38
N LEU A 180 -7.69 11.26 2.40
CA LEU A 180 -7.97 12.10 3.59
C LEU A 180 -9.40 11.94 4.11
N GLY A 181 -10.28 11.32 3.34
CA GLY A 181 -11.71 11.21 3.60
C GLY A 181 -12.22 9.78 3.70
N HIS A 182 -13.31 9.51 2.99
CA HIS A 182 -14.01 8.24 3.05
C HIS A 182 -13.43 7.19 2.10
N TRP A 183 -13.50 5.92 2.49
CA TRP A 183 -13.04 4.78 1.67
C TRP A 183 -13.82 4.61 0.36
N SER A 184 -15.08 5.07 0.31
CA SER A 184 -15.93 5.05 -0.89
C SER A 184 -15.52 6.08 -1.94
N GLY A 185 -14.62 7.00 -1.57
CA GLY A 185 -14.08 8.06 -2.40
C GLY A 185 -14.61 9.43 -2.05
N THR A 186 -13.74 10.34 -1.67
CA THR A 186 -14.08 11.74 -1.40
C THR A 186 -13.43 12.64 -2.43
N GLY A 187 -14.24 13.44 -3.13
CA GLY A 187 -13.80 14.41 -4.12
C GLY A 187 -14.01 15.85 -3.67
N ILE A 188 -13.21 16.76 -4.23
CA ILE A 188 -13.44 18.19 -4.10
C ILE A 188 -13.32 18.82 -5.46
N PHE A 189 -14.20 19.78 -5.79
CA PHE A 189 -14.13 20.47 -7.06
C PHE A 189 -14.53 21.95 -6.96
N THR A 190 -14.09 22.71 -7.95
CA THR A 190 -14.39 24.12 -8.17
C THR A 190 -14.91 24.35 -9.59
N PHE A 191 -15.21 25.59 -9.96
CA PHE A 191 -15.79 25.90 -11.26
C PHE A 191 -14.84 26.69 -12.17
N ASN A 192 -13.95 27.47 -11.59
CA ASN A 192 -13.09 28.43 -12.32
C ASN A 192 -11.82 28.79 -11.54
N LYS A 193 -11.51 28.05 -10.48
CA LYS A 193 -10.34 28.30 -9.62
C LYS A 193 -9.58 27.03 -9.40
N GLU A 194 -8.27 27.10 -9.56
CA GLU A 194 -7.39 26.06 -9.03
C GLU A 194 -7.39 26.11 -7.50
N LEU A 195 -7.60 24.96 -6.88
CA LEU A 195 -7.40 24.81 -5.45
C LEU A 195 -5.95 24.40 -5.23
N ASN A 196 -5.15 25.27 -4.66
CA ASN A 196 -3.78 24.92 -4.25
C ASN A 196 -3.81 24.21 -2.88
N PHE A 197 -4.23 22.97 -2.86
CA PHE A 197 -4.22 22.13 -1.65
C PHE A 197 -2.82 21.72 -1.22
N TYR A 198 -1.88 21.76 -2.13
CA TYR A 198 -0.51 21.36 -1.87
C TYR A 198 0.40 22.58 -1.99
N LYS A 199 0.91 23.07 -0.87
CA LYS A 199 2.11 23.88 -0.91
C LYS A 199 3.15 23.06 -1.65
N ASN A 200 3.66 23.59 -2.73
CA ASN A 200 4.62 23.05 -3.67
C ASN A 200 5.77 22.20 -3.10
N ASN A 201 5.48 21.15 -2.29
CA ASN A 201 6.42 20.05 -2.09
C ASN A 201 6.67 19.30 -3.39
N ASN A 202 5.80 19.50 -4.40
CA ASN A 202 5.96 18.99 -5.75
C ASN A 202 7.19 19.58 -6.47
N SER A 203 7.71 20.73 -6.02
CA SER A 203 8.96 21.29 -6.53
C SER A 203 10.20 20.48 -6.12
N ASP A 204 10.13 19.72 -5.02
CA ASP A 204 11.22 18.85 -4.59
C ASP A 204 11.40 17.63 -5.49
N TRP A 205 10.41 17.28 -6.30
CA TRP A 205 10.38 16.09 -7.15
C TRP A 205 10.45 16.45 -8.63
N THR A 206 11.27 15.72 -9.36
CA THR A 206 11.19 15.59 -10.82
C THR A 206 10.82 14.15 -11.17
N LEU A 207 9.67 13.98 -11.80
CA LEU A 207 9.26 12.72 -12.40
C LEU A 207 9.83 12.62 -13.81
N VAL A 208 10.20 11.42 -14.21
CA VAL A 208 10.73 11.13 -15.56
C VAL A 208 9.92 9.97 -16.14
N THR A 209 9.49 10.15 -17.36
CA THR A 209 8.81 9.11 -18.14
C THR A 209 9.30 9.12 -19.59
N ALA A 210 9.04 8.04 -20.31
CA ALA A 210 9.37 7.99 -21.74
C ALA A 210 8.32 7.21 -22.52
N TYR A 211 8.17 7.60 -23.78
CA TYR A 211 7.42 6.86 -24.77
C TYR A 211 8.11 6.90 -26.13
N PHE A 212 8.33 5.72 -26.72
CA PHE A 212 8.85 5.56 -28.08
C PHE A 212 7.98 4.56 -28.83
N ASN A 213 7.70 4.83 -30.08
CA ASN A 213 6.92 3.93 -30.93
C ASN A 213 7.73 2.72 -31.38
N LEU A 214 7.83 1.70 -30.54
CA LEU A 214 8.60 0.47 -30.83
C LEU A 214 7.99 -0.39 -31.94
N THR A 215 6.76 -0.11 -32.40
CA THR A 215 6.17 -0.86 -33.54
C THR A 215 6.93 -0.64 -34.86
N LYS A 216 7.76 0.41 -34.93
CA LYS A 216 8.60 0.74 -36.07
C LYS A 216 10.00 0.12 -36.01
N CYS A 217 10.37 -0.50 -34.90
CA CYS A 217 11.66 -1.15 -34.76
C CYS A 217 11.73 -2.41 -35.66
N PRO A 218 12.90 -2.72 -36.27
CA PRO A 218 13.05 -3.86 -37.16
C PRO A 218 12.73 -5.22 -36.52
N ASP A 219 12.83 -5.32 -35.21
CA ASP A 219 12.58 -6.53 -34.42
C ASP A 219 11.24 -6.50 -33.68
N ALA A 220 10.31 -5.59 -34.06
CA ALA A 220 9.00 -5.51 -33.42
C ALA A 220 8.22 -6.81 -33.58
N SER A 221 7.84 -7.43 -32.44
CA SER A 221 7.03 -8.65 -32.44
C SER A 221 5.53 -8.32 -32.61
N GLU A 222 4.73 -9.36 -32.95
CA GLU A 222 3.26 -9.20 -33.00
C GLU A 222 2.69 -8.62 -31.67
N GLU A 223 3.23 -9.04 -30.54
CA GLU A 223 2.78 -8.57 -29.21
C GLU A 223 3.11 -7.08 -29.00
N ILE A 224 4.21 -6.57 -29.55
CA ILE A 224 4.52 -5.13 -29.55
C ILE A 224 3.57 -4.42 -30.51
N CYS A 225 3.32 -4.95 -31.70
CA CYS A 225 2.45 -4.33 -32.71
C CYS A 225 0.97 -4.25 -32.28
N LYS A 226 0.48 -5.19 -31.47
CA LYS A 226 -0.86 -5.11 -30.84
C LYS A 226 -1.02 -3.89 -29.92
N ARG A 227 0.07 -3.35 -29.37
CA ARG A 227 0.11 -2.19 -28.48
C ARG A 227 0.65 -0.98 -29.22
N ASN A 228 -0.14 -0.43 -30.13
CA ASN A 228 0.21 0.73 -30.93
C ASN A 228 0.12 2.06 -30.14
N ASN A 229 0.37 3.18 -30.80
CA ASN A 229 0.29 4.52 -30.22
C ASN A 229 -1.06 4.81 -29.56
N MET A 230 -2.18 4.44 -30.20
CA MET A 230 -3.52 4.65 -29.61
C MET A 230 -3.68 3.96 -28.27
N TYR A 231 -3.21 2.73 -28.16
CA TYR A 231 -3.25 1.97 -26.92
C TYR A 231 -2.49 2.68 -25.79
N TYR A 232 -1.26 3.14 -26.06
CA TYR A 232 -0.46 3.82 -25.03
C TYR A 232 -1.01 5.20 -24.70
N PHE A 233 -1.43 5.97 -25.69
CA PHE A 233 -1.98 7.31 -25.44
C PHE A 233 -3.29 7.28 -24.64
N SER A 234 -4.17 6.31 -24.90
CA SER A 234 -5.41 6.16 -24.13
C SER A 234 -5.17 5.79 -22.65
N HIS A 235 -4.04 5.13 -22.33
CA HIS A 235 -3.70 4.73 -20.97
C HIS A 235 -2.70 5.67 -20.27
N SER A 236 -2.23 6.73 -20.94
CA SER A 236 -1.23 7.65 -20.39
C SER A 236 -1.82 8.88 -19.71
N LEU A 237 -3.12 9.13 -19.89
CA LEU A 237 -3.77 10.37 -19.43
C LEU A 237 -3.52 10.66 -17.95
N SER A 238 -3.65 9.65 -17.09
CA SER A 238 -3.42 9.79 -15.65
C SER A 238 -1.98 10.20 -15.35
N THR A 239 -1.00 9.56 -16.00
CA THR A 239 0.43 9.90 -15.81
C THR A 239 0.75 11.29 -16.34
N LEU A 240 0.21 11.64 -17.52
CA LEU A 240 0.41 12.95 -18.11
C LEU A 240 -0.32 14.08 -17.36
N SER A 241 -1.29 13.77 -16.53
CA SER A 241 -2.05 14.73 -15.74
C SER A 241 -1.46 14.97 -14.34
N LEU A 242 -0.36 14.34 -13.99
CA LEU A 242 0.27 14.49 -12.69
C LEU A 242 0.80 15.93 -12.48
N PRO A 243 0.52 16.58 -11.33
CA PRO A 243 0.85 17.99 -11.07
C PRO A 243 2.31 18.22 -10.67
N TYR A 244 3.20 17.31 -11.01
CA TYR A 244 4.62 17.35 -10.71
C TYR A 244 5.46 17.93 -11.84
N ASN A 245 6.68 18.39 -11.54
CA ASN A 245 7.68 18.62 -12.56
C ASN A 245 7.92 17.32 -13.32
N LEU A 246 7.77 17.33 -14.63
CA LEU A 246 7.79 16.13 -15.46
C LEU A 246 8.77 16.30 -16.63
N ILE A 247 9.64 15.31 -16.82
CA ILE A 247 10.46 15.22 -18.03
C ILE A 247 9.94 14.05 -18.86
N ILE A 248 9.63 14.31 -20.11
CA ILE A 248 9.10 13.33 -21.04
C ILE A 248 10.09 13.15 -22.19
N TYR A 249 10.64 11.94 -22.31
CA TYR A 249 11.44 11.55 -23.46
C TYR A 249 10.54 10.89 -24.50
N CYS A 250 10.63 11.30 -25.76
CA CYS A 250 9.81 10.73 -26.83
C CYS A 250 10.48 10.89 -28.20
N ASP A 251 10.00 10.11 -29.19
CA ASP A 251 10.33 10.36 -30.58
C ASP A 251 9.54 11.56 -31.15
N ASN A 252 9.99 12.08 -32.27
CA ASN A 252 9.39 13.26 -32.91
C ASN A 252 7.93 13.03 -33.32
N GLU A 253 7.61 11.80 -33.77
CA GLU A 253 6.25 11.45 -34.19
C GLU A 253 5.23 11.47 -33.03
N SER A 254 5.66 11.06 -31.83
CA SER A 254 4.79 10.99 -30.65
C SER A 254 4.65 12.33 -29.94
N PHE A 255 5.54 13.27 -30.19
CA PHE A 255 5.64 14.52 -29.45
C PHE A 255 4.35 15.34 -29.48
N ASP A 256 3.81 15.63 -30.67
CA ASP A 256 2.63 16.49 -30.80
C ASP A 256 1.45 15.93 -29.99
N LYS A 257 1.24 14.62 -30.06
CA LYS A 257 0.16 13.97 -29.32
C LYS A 257 0.39 13.97 -27.81
N ILE A 258 1.60 13.75 -27.36
CA ILE A 258 1.96 13.83 -25.93
C ILE A 258 1.78 15.26 -25.43
N PHE A 259 2.18 16.25 -26.22
CA PHE A 259 2.01 17.66 -25.88
C PHE A 259 0.53 18.05 -25.76
N GLU A 260 -0.34 17.56 -26.67
CA GLU A 260 -1.79 17.77 -26.58
C GLU A 260 -2.40 17.13 -25.33
N LEU A 261 -1.99 15.90 -25.00
CA LEU A 261 -2.52 15.14 -23.88
C LEU A 261 -2.06 15.68 -22.51
N ARG A 262 -0.94 16.43 -22.45
CA ARG A 262 -0.50 17.11 -21.23
C ARG A 262 -1.37 18.33 -20.98
N PRO A 263 -2.06 18.44 -19.83
CA PRO A 263 -2.87 19.61 -19.47
C PRO A 263 -2.12 20.92 -19.64
N GLU A 264 -2.76 21.92 -20.16
CA GLU A 264 -2.13 23.20 -20.53
C GLU A 264 -1.46 23.88 -19.33
N ASN A 265 -2.14 23.91 -18.19
CA ASN A 265 -1.64 24.46 -16.92
C ASN A 265 -0.41 23.71 -16.35
N LEU A 266 -0.10 22.52 -16.85
CA LEU A 266 1.05 21.71 -16.42
C LEU A 266 2.22 21.77 -17.42
N ARG A 267 2.05 22.41 -18.57
CA ARG A 267 3.09 22.49 -19.62
C ARG A 267 4.33 23.26 -19.16
N GLU A 268 4.17 24.30 -18.34
CA GLU A 268 5.29 25.03 -17.73
C GLU A 268 6.14 24.18 -16.78
N LYS A 269 5.52 23.19 -16.13
CA LYS A 269 6.19 22.18 -15.28
C LYS A 269 6.73 20.99 -16.09
N THR A 270 6.79 21.11 -17.42
CA THR A 270 7.17 19.98 -18.28
C THR A 270 8.36 20.34 -19.16
N LYS A 271 9.30 19.43 -19.28
CA LYS A 271 10.39 19.48 -20.27
C LYS A 271 10.27 18.29 -21.19
N TYR A 272 10.29 18.55 -22.49
CA TYR A 272 10.27 17.52 -23.51
C TYR A 272 11.68 17.30 -24.04
N LYS A 273 12.10 16.04 -24.14
CA LYS A 273 13.36 15.60 -24.71
C LYS A 273 13.04 14.76 -25.95
N ILE A 274 13.07 15.41 -27.11
CA ILE A 274 12.74 14.78 -28.38
C ILE A 274 14.02 14.15 -28.95
N ILE A 275 14.00 12.83 -29.09
CA ILE A 275 15.13 12.06 -29.63
C ILE A 275 14.60 10.81 -30.31
N GLU A 276 15.13 10.49 -31.50
CA GLU A 276 14.80 9.22 -32.18
C GLU A 276 15.42 8.05 -31.42
N PHE A 277 14.63 6.99 -31.20
CA PHE A 277 15.02 5.84 -30.38
C PHE A 277 16.34 5.21 -30.81
N ASP A 278 16.52 5.00 -32.11
CA ASP A 278 17.72 4.41 -32.67
C ASP A 278 18.97 5.30 -32.55
N ASN A 279 18.78 6.61 -32.36
CA ASN A 279 19.87 7.58 -32.21
C ASN A 279 20.32 7.76 -30.75
N ILE A 280 19.65 7.16 -29.79
CA ILE A 280 20.10 7.16 -28.40
C ILE A 280 21.48 6.49 -28.33
N LYS A 281 22.45 7.18 -27.72
CA LYS A 281 23.83 6.72 -27.65
C LYS A 281 24.23 6.30 -26.24
N LEU A 282 24.98 5.22 -26.18
CA LEU A 282 25.68 4.77 -24.99
C LEU A 282 27.10 4.38 -25.37
N ASN A 283 28.13 4.95 -24.73
CA ASN A 283 29.53 4.69 -25.02
C ASN A 283 29.88 4.74 -26.54
N ASN A 284 29.43 5.81 -27.21
CA ASN A 284 29.61 6.06 -28.65
C ASN A 284 28.92 5.08 -29.62
N LYS A 285 28.16 4.09 -29.12
CA LYS A 285 27.31 3.23 -29.95
C LYS A 285 25.87 3.66 -29.85
N SER A 286 25.14 3.57 -30.97
CA SER A 286 23.72 3.83 -31.04
C SER A 286 22.92 2.61 -30.58
N PHE A 287 21.63 2.81 -30.27
CA PHE A 287 20.71 1.71 -29.93
C PHE A 287 20.52 0.76 -31.11
N ASN A 288 20.62 1.25 -32.34
CA ASN A 288 20.63 0.36 -33.51
C ASN A 288 21.82 -0.62 -33.52
N GLU A 289 23.01 -0.17 -33.14
CA GLU A 289 24.18 -1.05 -33.00
C GLU A 289 24.02 -2.02 -31.82
N TYR A 290 23.52 -1.57 -30.67
CA TYR A 290 23.27 -2.46 -29.53
C TYR A 290 22.18 -3.49 -29.80
N ARG A 291 21.15 -3.18 -30.59
CA ARG A 291 20.13 -4.14 -31.03
C ARG A 291 20.75 -5.34 -31.72
N ASN A 292 21.70 -5.10 -32.63
CA ASN A 292 22.41 -6.17 -33.32
C ASN A 292 23.24 -7.03 -32.37
N ILE A 293 23.98 -6.41 -31.43
CA ILE A 293 24.76 -7.11 -30.40
C ILE A 293 23.85 -8.00 -29.56
N ILE A 294 22.73 -7.46 -29.09
CA ILE A 294 21.75 -8.20 -28.24
C ILE A 294 21.19 -9.39 -29.00
N ASN A 295 20.78 -9.20 -30.28
CA ASN A 295 20.24 -10.28 -31.11
C ASN A 295 21.26 -11.39 -31.37
N ASP A 296 22.53 -11.04 -31.57
CA ASP A 296 23.60 -12.03 -31.73
C ASP A 296 23.91 -12.77 -30.43
N ASN A 297 23.94 -12.07 -29.31
CA ASN A 297 24.09 -12.68 -27.98
C ASN A 297 22.98 -13.69 -27.69
N ARG A 298 21.72 -13.34 -27.98
CA ARG A 298 20.56 -14.19 -27.76
C ARG A 298 20.54 -15.46 -28.60
N LYS A 299 21.16 -15.47 -29.78
CA LYS A 299 21.35 -16.70 -30.60
C LYS A 299 22.26 -17.69 -29.87
N ASN A 300 23.32 -17.19 -29.23
CA ASN A 300 24.33 -18.02 -28.59
C ASN A 300 23.92 -18.43 -27.15
N HIS A 301 23.13 -17.60 -26.46
CA HIS A 301 22.62 -17.83 -25.11
C HIS A 301 21.09 -17.71 -25.10
N PRO A 302 20.36 -18.71 -25.66
CA PRO A 302 18.92 -18.70 -25.62
C PRO A 302 18.42 -18.86 -24.20
N TYR A 303 17.36 -18.11 -23.86
CA TYR A 303 16.72 -18.14 -22.56
C TYR A 303 15.20 -18.05 -22.72
N TYR A 304 14.49 -18.43 -21.66
CA TYR A 304 13.03 -18.29 -21.63
C TYR A 304 12.67 -16.81 -21.41
N PHE A 305 11.90 -16.23 -22.33
CA PHE A 305 11.44 -14.86 -22.26
C PHE A 305 10.08 -14.69 -22.94
N ASP A 306 9.39 -13.62 -22.56
CA ASP A 306 8.15 -13.17 -23.16
C ASP A 306 8.38 -12.63 -24.58
N ASN A 307 7.49 -12.94 -25.52
CA ASN A 307 7.56 -12.46 -26.90
C ASN A 307 7.57 -10.92 -27.04
N ARG A 308 7.20 -10.19 -26.02
CA ARG A 308 7.35 -8.72 -25.95
C ARG A 308 8.80 -8.29 -25.72
N ASN A 309 9.64 -9.13 -25.17
CA ASN A 309 11.01 -8.79 -24.82
C ASN A 309 11.95 -8.91 -26.04
N THR A 310 11.68 -8.10 -27.08
CA THR A 310 12.61 -7.93 -28.21
C THR A 310 13.87 -7.18 -27.79
N ALA A 311 14.91 -7.16 -28.62
CA ALA A 311 16.12 -6.39 -28.31
C ALA A 311 15.81 -4.89 -28.19
N SER A 312 14.93 -4.35 -29.04
CA SER A 312 14.46 -2.97 -28.94
C SER A 312 13.68 -2.70 -27.66
N TYR A 313 12.81 -3.62 -27.22
CA TYR A 313 12.10 -3.46 -25.94
C TYR A 313 13.07 -3.48 -24.75
N TYR A 314 14.07 -4.37 -24.79
CA TYR A 314 15.12 -4.39 -23.76
C TYR A 314 15.91 -3.08 -23.71
N LEU A 315 16.30 -2.54 -24.88
CA LEU A 315 16.96 -1.23 -24.97
C LEU A 315 16.07 -0.10 -24.47
N PHE A 316 14.77 -0.12 -24.77
CA PHE A 316 13.82 0.83 -24.21
C PHE A 316 13.80 0.76 -22.68
N CYS A 317 13.75 -0.45 -22.11
CA CYS A 317 13.81 -0.63 -20.67
C CYS A 317 15.13 -0.11 -20.08
N MET A 318 16.25 -0.33 -20.76
CA MET A 318 17.56 0.21 -20.36
C MET A 318 17.66 1.73 -20.49
N SER A 319 16.97 2.33 -21.45
CA SER A 319 17.03 3.79 -21.68
C SER A 319 16.58 4.61 -20.48
N ARG A 320 15.70 4.08 -19.64
CA ARG A 320 15.22 4.75 -18.42
C ARG A 320 16.35 5.15 -17.47
N TYR A 321 17.37 4.34 -17.35
CA TYR A 321 18.53 4.62 -16.49
C TYR A 321 19.45 5.68 -17.09
N LEU A 322 19.59 5.71 -18.42
CA LEU A 322 20.33 6.76 -19.14
C LEU A 322 19.60 8.10 -19.01
N MET A 323 18.29 8.10 -19.22
CA MET A 323 17.44 9.29 -19.12
C MET A 323 17.42 9.88 -17.71
N LEU A 324 17.30 9.02 -16.70
CA LEU A 324 17.37 9.46 -15.30
C LEU A 324 18.76 9.98 -14.92
N LYS A 325 19.84 9.31 -15.37
CA LYS A 325 21.19 9.80 -15.16
C LYS A 325 21.34 11.20 -15.76
N GLU A 326 20.99 11.39 -17.03
CA GLU A 326 21.03 12.71 -17.67
C GLU A 326 20.18 13.72 -16.94
N THR A 327 18.96 13.31 -16.52
CA THR A 327 18.05 14.20 -15.77
C THR A 327 18.63 14.61 -14.43
N THR A 328 19.27 13.71 -13.69
CA THR A 328 19.89 14.03 -12.39
C THR A 328 21.09 14.95 -12.56
N GLU A 329 21.86 14.78 -13.62
CA GLU A 329 23.03 15.62 -13.94
C GLU A 329 22.60 17.04 -14.33
N THR A 330 21.63 17.17 -15.24
CA THR A 330 21.13 18.48 -15.74
C THR A 330 20.21 19.19 -14.76
N ASN A 331 19.44 18.45 -13.99
CA ASN A 331 18.47 18.87 -12.98
C ASN A 331 17.70 20.16 -13.34
N PRO A 332 16.91 20.17 -14.41
CA PRO A 332 16.35 21.40 -14.99
C PRO A 332 15.27 22.06 -14.13
N PHE A 333 14.85 21.45 -13.03
CA PHE A 333 13.88 22.00 -12.08
C PHE A 333 14.48 22.20 -10.67
N ASP A 334 15.78 22.02 -10.51
CA ASP A 334 16.47 22.12 -9.23
C ASP A 334 15.86 21.25 -8.12
N SER A 335 15.39 20.05 -8.49
CA SER A 335 14.74 19.11 -7.59
C SER A 335 15.75 18.34 -6.75
N LYS A 336 15.34 17.93 -5.54
CA LYS A 336 16.13 17.08 -4.64
C LYS A 336 15.94 15.60 -4.91
N TYR A 337 14.75 15.22 -5.30
CA TYR A 337 14.31 13.84 -5.50
C TYR A 337 13.88 13.60 -6.93
N PHE A 338 14.11 12.38 -7.40
CA PHE A 338 13.80 11.95 -8.75
C PHE A 338 12.98 10.67 -8.70
N CYS A 339 12.07 10.53 -9.64
CA CYS A 339 11.20 9.36 -9.76
C CYS A 339 11.10 8.94 -11.23
N TRP A 340 11.35 7.67 -11.51
CA TRP A 340 10.88 7.07 -12.74
C TRP A 340 9.44 6.61 -12.59
N ILE A 341 8.61 6.92 -13.54
CA ILE A 341 7.24 6.42 -13.64
C ILE A 341 6.94 5.97 -15.05
N ASN A 342 6.48 4.74 -15.22
CA ASN A 342 6.09 4.25 -16.54
C ASN A 342 4.97 5.08 -17.14
N PHE A 343 5.05 5.36 -18.45
CA PHE A 343 4.11 6.21 -19.20
C PHE A 343 2.64 5.79 -19.04
N CYS A 344 2.37 4.51 -18.82
CA CYS A 344 1.03 3.94 -18.59
C CYS A 344 1.01 3.09 -17.33
N ILE A 345 1.42 3.62 -16.20
CA ILE A 345 1.63 2.85 -14.95
C ILE A 345 0.35 2.21 -14.42
N GLU A 346 -0.80 2.89 -14.47
CA GLU A 346 -2.08 2.38 -13.97
C GLU A 346 -2.61 1.18 -14.74
N ARG A 347 -2.12 0.95 -15.97
CA ARG A 347 -2.41 -0.28 -16.72
C ARG A 347 -1.90 -1.54 -16.02
N MET A 348 -0.98 -1.41 -15.09
CA MET A 348 -0.31 -2.51 -14.39
C MET A 348 -1.03 -2.83 -13.07
N GLY A 349 -2.29 -3.27 -13.15
CA GLY A 349 -3.02 -3.79 -12.00
C GLY A 349 -3.35 -2.74 -10.93
N TYR A 350 -2.84 -2.94 -9.71
CA TYR A 350 -3.13 -2.08 -8.56
C TYR A 350 -2.27 -0.82 -8.47
N ASN A 351 -1.45 -0.48 -9.47
CA ASN A 351 -0.64 0.75 -9.48
C ASN A 351 -1.51 2.00 -9.65
N ASN A 352 -2.30 2.33 -8.65
CA ASN A 352 -3.25 3.43 -8.67
C ASN A 352 -2.56 4.73 -8.25
N LEU A 353 -2.62 5.74 -9.14
CA LEU A 353 -1.99 7.05 -8.93
C LEU A 353 -2.61 7.86 -7.78
N LYS A 354 -3.78 7.49 -7.28
CA LYS A 354 -4.35 8.08 -6.05
C LYS A 354 -3.41 7.96 -4.84
N TYR A 355 -2.54 6.96 -4.80
CA TYR A 355 -1.56 6.77 -3.72
C TYR A 355 -0.21 7.45 -3.98
N LEU A 356 -0.03 8.09 -5.14
CA LEU A 356 1.26 8.65 -5.53
C LEU A 356 1.71 9.78 -4.60
N ASP A 357 0.81 10.68 -4.24
CA ASP A 357 1.16 11.81 -3.36
C ASP A 357 1.58 11.31 -1.97
N GLU A 358 0.89 10.31 -1.45
CA GLU A 358 1.26 9.67 -0.18
C GLU A 358 2.60 8.93 -0.29
N ALA A 359 2.85 8.25 -1.40
CA ALA A 359 4.11 7.59 -1.68
C ALA A 359 5.27 8.60 -1.72
N LEU A 360 5.14 9.66 -2.52
CA LEU A 360 6.18 10.68 -2.68
C LEU A 360 6.34 11.60 -1.44
N ALA A 361 5.36 11.63 -0.54
CA ALA A 361 5.52 12.26 0.77
C ALA A 361 6.54 11.53 1.66
N VAL A 362 6.76 10.23 1.43
CA VAL A 362 7.85 9.46 2.05
C VAL A 362 9.13 9.74 1.29
N LYS A 363 9.93 10.69 1.79
CA LYS A 363 11.20 11.06 1.16
C LYS A 363 12.27 10.02 1.49
N ARG A 364 12.45 9.07 0.60
CA ARG A 364 13.52 8.06 0.68
C ARG A 364 14.76 8.63 0.00
N ASP A 365 15.84 8.76 0.73
CA ASP A 365 17.09 9.31 0.19
C ASP A 365 17.76 8.32 -0.75
N LYS A 366 17.83 7.05 -0.36
CA LYS A 366 18.43 5.98 -1.15
C LYS A 366 17.58 5.63 -2.37
N PHE A 367 18.15 4.87 -3.29
CA PHE A 367 17.40 4.32 -4.43
C PHE A 367 16.34 3.34 -3.93
N SER A 368 15.08 3.63 -4.22
CA SER A 368 13.95 2.87 -3.68
C SER A 368 13.12 2.27 -4.80
N THR A 369 12.90 0.96 -4.74
CA THR A 369 12.08 0.20 -5.69
C THR A 369 11.36 -0.96 -4.99
N CYS A 370 10.32 -1.49 -5.65
CA CYS A 370 9.58 -2.64 -5.15
C CYS A 370 10.37 -3.93 -5.31
N TYR A 371 10.67 -4.60 -4.19
CA TYR A 371 11.33 -5.90 -4.14
C TYR A 371 10.27 -6.99 -4.21
N ILE A 372 10.25 -7.76 -5.30
CA ILE A 372 9.15 -8.66 -5.63
C ILE A 372 9.48 -10.14 -5.42
N ASP A 373 10.73 -10.54 -5.64
CA ASP A 373 11.17 -11.93 -5.51
C ASP A 373 12.56 -12.01 -4.92
N TYR A 374 12.74 -12.88 -3.92
CA TYR A 374 14.06 -13.16 -3.37
C TYR A 374 14.83 -14.12 -4.28
N ILE A 375 15.99 -13.68 -4.74
CA ILE A 375 16.92 -14.48 -5.53
C ILE A 375 18.22 -14.65 -4.72
N PRO A 376 18.67 -15.87 -4.45
CA PRO A 376 19.90 -16.07 -3.67
C PRO A 376 21.15 -15.64 -4.45
N ASN A 377 22.14 -15.12 -3.74
CA ASN A 377 23.37 -14.61 -4.33
C ASN A 377 24.17 -15.70 -5.09
N GLU A 378 24.07 -16.95 -4.64
CA GLU A 378 24.69 -18.12 -5.29
C GLU A 378 24.14 -18.31 -6.71
N LEU A 379 22.84 -18.13 -6.92
CA LEU A 379 22.22 -18.21 -8.26
C LEU A 379 22.69 -17.05 -9.13
N ILE A 380 22.80 -15.84 -8.59
CA ILE A 380 23.24 -14.65 -9.33
C ILE A 380 24.68 -14.79 -9.80
N LYS A 381 25.55 -15.42 -9.00
CA LYS A 381 26.95 -15.70 -9.35
C LYS A 381 27.09 -16.72 -10.49
N ASP A 382 26.14 -17.64 -10.62
CA ASP A 382 26.06 -18.52 -11.79
C ASP A 382 25.34 -17.78 -12.93
N THR A 383 26.09 -16.96 -13.65
CA THR A 383 25.55 -16.11 -14.73
C THR A 383 24.73 -16.89 -15.75
N LYS A 384 25.16 -18.11 -16.11
CA LYS A 384 24.45 -18.94 -17.10
C LYS A 384 23.08 -19.39 -16.58
N GLU A 385 23.02 -19.90 -15.37
CA GLU A 385 21.77 -20.35 -14.75
C GLU A 385 20.87 -19.17 -14.41
N TYR A 386 21.43 -18.06 -13.91
CA TYR A 386 20.69 -16.85 -13.60
C TYR A 386 19.93 -16.29 -14.81
N PHE A 387 20.59 -16.16 -15.95
CA PHE A 387 19.96 -15.61 -17.16
C PHE A 387 19.07 -16.62 -17.91
N LYS A 388 19.11 -17.89 -17.57
CA LYS A 388 18.30 -18.92 -18.25
C LYS A 388 16.78 -18.74 -17.99
N TRP A 389 16.38 -18.28 -16.82
CA TRP A 389 15.00 -18.30 -16.39
C TRP A 389 14.30 -16.94 -16.33
N GLY A 390 14.95 -15.88 -16.70
CA GLY A 390 14.34 -14.54 -16.73
C GLY A 390 13.80 -14.04 -15.35
N ARG A 391 14.34 -14.55 -14.23
CA ARG A 391 13.90 -14.13 -12.88
C ARG A 391 14.36 -12.71 -12.58
N CYS A 392 13.47 -11.93 -11.97
CA CYS A 392 13.72 -10.55 -11.59
C CYS A 392 13.42 -10.37 -10.10
N SER A 393 14.32 -9.73 -9.37
CA SER A 393 14.11 -9.47 -7.94
C SER A 393 13.35 -8.18 -7.67
N MET A 394 13.49 -7.17 -8.52
CA MET A 394 12.94 -5.84 -8.33
C MET A 394 12.23 -5.34 -9.57
N CYS A 395 11.23 -4.48 -9.38
CA CYS A 395 10.50 -3.84 -10.46
C CYS A 395 11.23 -2.61 -11.00
N SER A 396 11.01 -2.30 -12.27
CA SER A 396 11.58 -1.13 -12.94
C SER A 396 10.54 -0.12 -13.45
N GLY A 397 9.26 -0.34 -13.17
CA GLY A 397 8.17 0.53 -13.63
C GLY A 397 7.96 1.80 -12.78
N PHE A 398 8.36 1.76 -11.52
CA PHE A 398 8.32 2.89 -10.59
C PHE A 398 9.46 2.75 -9.59
N PHE A 399 10.30 3.76 -9.48
CA PHE A 399 11.36 3.83 -8.48
C PHE A 399 11.78 5.27 -8.22
N THR A 400 12.33 5.53 -7.04
CA THR A 400 12.64 6.87 -6.54
C THR A 400 14.03 6.93 -5.92
N GLY A 401 14.51 8.14 -5.66
CA GLY A 401 15.74 8.39 -4.92
C GLY A 401 16.12 9.86 -4.97
N ASN A 402 17.03 10.28 -4.08
CA ASN A 402 17.61 11.60 -4.21
C ASN A 402 18.61 11.66 -5.38
N LYS A 403 19.02 12.86 -5.76
CA LYS A 403 19.93 13.11 -6.89
C LYS A 403 21.17 12.20 -6.89
N GLN A 404 21.83 12.06 -5.73
CA GLN A 404 23.08 11.33 -5.62
C GLN A 404 22.89 9.83 -5.81
N TYR A 405 21.96 9.23 -5.07
CA TYR A 405 21.71 7.78 -5.11
C TYR A 405 21.09 7.36 -6.44
N MET A 406 20.16 8.16 -6.99
CA MET A 406 19.57 7.91 -8.29
C MET A 406 20.64 7.86 -9.40
N GLY A 407 21.47 8.89 -9.50
CA GLY A 407 22.53 8.95 -10.51
C GLY A 407 23.55 7.81 -10.38
N ARG A 408 23.92 7.45 -9.13
CA ARG A 408 24.87 6.36 -8.88
C ARG A 408 24.31 4.99 -9.25
N VAL A 409 23.08 4.66 -8.81
CA VAL A 409 22.49 3.35 -9.13
C VAL A 409 22.20 3.24 -10.62
N CYS A 410 21.70 4.29 -11.27
CA CYS A 410 21.51 4.28 -12.72
C CYS A 410 22.83 4.01 -13.47
N SER A 411 23.95 4.59 -13.03
CA SER A 411 25.26 4.31 -13.61
C SER A 411 25.66 2.84 -13.43
N LEU A 412 25.50 2.28 -12.23
CA LEU A 412 25.83 0.88 -11.94
C LEU A 412 24.98 -0.09 -12.77
N VAL A 413 23.69 0.20 -12.98
CA VAL A 413 22.82 -0.64 -13.85
C VAL A 413 23.32 -0.59 -15.31
N VAL A 414 23.69 0.58 -15.81
CA VAL A 414 24.26 0.74 -17.15
C VAL A 414 25.60 -0.02 -17.30
N ASP A 415 26.46 0.06 -16.27
CA ASP A 415 27.73 -0.67 -16.27
C ASP A 415 27.49 -2.20 -16.28
N LYS A 416 26.53 -2.70 -15.51
CA LYS A 416 26.13 -4.11 -15.54
C LYS A 416 25.53 -4.53 -16.88
N PHE A 417 24.73 -3.68 -17.50
CA PHE A 417 24.25 -3.92 -18.87
C PHE A 417 25.41 -4.15 -19.83
N LEU A 418 26.38 -3.24 -19.87
CA LEU A 418 27.55 -3.37 -20.75
C LEU A 418 28.40 -4.59 -20.40
N TYR A 419 28.58 -4.87 -19.13
CA TYR A 419 29.32 -6.04 -18.66
C TYR A 419 28.69 -7.34 -19.15
N TYR A 420 27.39 -7.54 -18.92
CA TYR A 420 26.72 -8.77 -19.35
C TYR A 420 26.59 -8.89 -20.89
N LEU A 421 26.46 -7.76 -21.59
CA LEU A 421 26.55 -7.80 -23.06
C LEU A 421 27.92 -8.30 -23.53
N SER A 422 29.02 -7.91 -22.87
CA SER A 422 30.36 -8.36 -23.20
C SER A 422 30.58 -9.86 -22.94
N LEU A 423 29.78 -10.44 -22.02
CA LEU A 423 29.77 -11.88 -21.73
C LEU A 423 28.84 -12.67 -22.66
N GLY A 424 28.17 -12.02 -23.61
CA GLY A 424 27.26 -12.66 -24.56
C GLY A 424 25.80 -12.75 -24.10
N TYR A 425 25.40 -12.05 -23.03
CA TYR A 425 24.03 -12.00 -22.57
C TYR A 425 23.34 -10.71 -23.04
N GLY A 426 22.01 -10.68 -23.00
CA GLY A 426 21.22 -9.50 -23.41
C GLY A 426 19.73 -9.77 -23.25
N HIS A 427 19.23 -9.78 -22.01
CA HIS A 427 17.93 -10.36 -21.68
C HIS A 427 16.92 -9.33 -21.20
N ALA A 428 16.89 -8.98 -19.91
CA ALA A 428 15.94 -8.05 -19.34
C ALA A 428 16.62 -7.09 -18.36
N ASP A 429 16.19 -5.84 -18.35
CA ASP A 429 16.75 -4.79 -17.48
C ASP A 429 16.59 -5.11 -15.99
N GLU A 430 15.46 -5.66 -15.61
CA GLU A 430 15.16 -5.99 -14.21
C GLU A 430 16.08 -7.10 -13.66
N GLN A 431 16.62 -7.94 -14.50
CA GLN A 431 17.64 -8.93 -14.11
C GLN A 431 18.97 -8.27 -13.71
N LEU A 432 19.22 -7.03 -14.10
CA LEU A 432 20.44 -6.31 -13.75
C LEU A 432 20.40 -5.74 -12.32
N TYR A 433 19.21 -5.58 -11.75
CA TYR A 433 19.08 -5.06 -10.38
C TYR A 433 19.68 -5.98 -9.32
N SER A 434 19.45 -7.30 -9.41
CA SER A 434 19.93 -8.23 -8.40
C SER A 434 21.44 -8.17 -8.22
N PRO A 435 22.29 -8.26 -9.26
CA PRO A 435 23.73 -8.13 -9.09
C PRO A 435 24.14 -6.73 -8.62
N VAL A 436 23.48 -5.65 -9.07
CA VAL A 436 23.77 -4.29 -8.57
C VAL A 436 23.41 -4.17 -7.09
N TYR A 437 22.26 -4.69 -6.68
CA TYR A 437 21.82 -4.68 -5.29
C TYR A 437 22.79 -5.45 -4.37
N PHE A 438 23.11 -6.70 -4.69
CA PHE A 438 23.97 -7.51 -3.84
C PHE A 438 25.41 -6.98 -3.70
N GLU A 439 25.88 -6.27 -4.71
CA GLU A 439 27.19 -5.62 -4.64
C GLU A 439 27.15 -4.27 -3.92
N ASN A 440 25.99 -3.65 -3.77
CA ASN A 440 25.81 -2.28 -3.29
C ASN A 440 24.52 -2.12 -2.46
N GLU A 441 24.23 -3.04 -1.53
CA GLU A 441 22.98 -3.02 -0.75
C GLU A 441 22.78 -1.71 0.03
N ASP A 442 23.88 -1.08 0.44
CA ASP A 442 23.88 0.21 1.13
C ASP A 442 23.28 1.37 0.31
N LEU A 443 23.21 1.25 -1.00
CA LEU A 443 22.59 2.26 -1.89
C LEU A 443 21.07 2.15 -1.98
N PHE A 444 20.49 1.06 -1.49
CA PHE A 444 19.07 0.76 -1.68
C PHE A 444 18.27 0.90 -0.39
N GLU A 445 17.04 1.33 -0.57
CA GLU A 445 15.96 1.26 0.39
C GLU A 445 14.74 0.71 -0.34
N HIS A 446 14.33 -0.52 -0.03
CA HIS A 446 13.29 -1.21 -0.76
C HIS A 446 12.03 -1.43 0.09
N TYR A 447 10.95 -1.78 -0.59
CA TYR A 447 9.68 -2.20 -0.01
C TYR A 447 9.17 -3.42 -0.77
N TYR A 448 8.16 -4.10 -0.27
CA TYR A 448 7.75 -5.41 -0.78
C TYR A 448 6.40 -5.38 -1.49
N GLY A 449 6.28 -6.12 -2.58
CA GLY A 449 5.04 -6.18 -3.36
C GLY A 449 5.13 -7.08 -4.58
N ASP A 450 4.55 -6.60 -5.66
CA ASP A 450 4.56 -7.22 -7.00
C ASP A 450 4.61 -6.11 -8.06
N TYR A 451 4.78 -6.48 -9.33
CA TYR A 451 4.68 -5.57 -10.48
C TYR A 451 3.42 -4.71 -10.48
N GLN A 452 2.34 -5.25 -9.93
CA GLN A 452 1.05 -4.58 -9.86
C GLN A 452 0.91 -3.62 -8.68
N GLN A 453 1.93 -3.49 -7.83
CA GLN A 453 1.83 -2.81 -6.54
C GLN A 453 2.96 -1.80 -6.28
N MET A 454 3.67 -1.36 -7.31
CA MET A 454 4.84 -0.50 -7.16
C MET A 454 4.54 0.85 -6.48
N ILE A 455 3.36 1.43 -6.74
CA ILE A 455 2.92 2.69 -6.12
C ILE A 455 2.16 2.41 -4.83
N THR A 456 1.18 1.50 -4.88
CA THR A 456 0.33 1.20 -3.72
C THR A 456 1.09 0.66 -2.52
N ASN A 457 2.20 -0.07 -2.74
CA ASN A 457 2.99 -0.63 -1.66
C ASN A 457 4.20 0.24 -1.25
N TYR A 458 4.38 1.41 -1.84
CA TYR A 458 5.55 2.25 -1.55
C TYR A 458 5.68 2.60 -0.06
N LYS A 459 4.57 2.86 0.60
CA LYS A 459 4.50 3.19 2.03
C LYS A 459 3.82 2.08 2.85
N TYR A 460 2.67 1.64 2.40
CA TYR A 460 1.87 0.58 3.00
C TYR A 460 1.29 -0.30 1.89
N ILE A 461 0.88 -1.51 2.25
CA ILE A 461 0.09 -2.34 1.34
C ILE A 461 -1.38 -1.92 1.47
N TYR A 462 -2.00 -1.56 0.35
CA TYR A 462 -3.43 -1.24 0.28
C TYR A 462 -4.23 -2.33 -0.42
N GLU A 463 -3.62 -3.02 -1.39
CA GLU A 463 -4.28 -3.99 -2.26
C GLU A 463 -3.47 -5.29 -2.33
N ALA A 464 -4.16 -6.43 -2.44
CA ALA A 464 -3.58 -7.76 -2.64
C ALA A 464 -2.35 -8.08 -1.73
N PRO A 465 -2.51 -8.05 -0.39
CA PRO A 465 -1.41 -8.30 0.55
C PRO A 465 -0.84 -9.71 0.47
N GLU A 466 -1.53 -10.64 -0.18
CA GLU A 466 -1.05 -12.00 -0.46
C GLU A 466 0.10 -12.05 -1.48
N ASN A 467 0.24 -11.05 -2.38
CA ASN A 467 1.28 -11.06 -3.40
C ASN A 467 2.71 -11.06 -2.82
N PRO A 468 3.11 -10.14 -1.92
CA PRO A 468 4.42 -10.20 -1.30
C PRO A 468 4.65 -11.48 -0.48
N ILE A 469 3.59 -12.06 0.12
CA ILE A 469 3.70 -13.32 0.85
C ILE A 469 4.00 -14.46 -0.12
N ARG A 470 3.24 -14.54 -1.20
CA ARG A 470 3.35 -15.60 -2.21
C ARG A 470 4.71 -15.60 -2.90
N ASN A 471 5.19 -14.42 -3.27
CA ASN A 471 6.38 -14.26 -4.09
C ASN A 471 7.65 -14.09 -3.25
N PHE A 472 7.69 -13.12 -2.32
CA PHE A 472 8.92 -12.78 -1.60
C PHE A 472 9.11 -13.56 -0.30
N VAL A 473 8.08 -13.56 0.59
CA VAL A 473 8.18 -14.23 1.90
C VAL A 473 8.46 -15.71 1.74
N ASN A 474 7.73 -16.40 0.86
CA ASN A 474 7.94 -17.83 0.62
C ASN A 474 9.34 -18.13 0.07
N ASN A 475 9.80 -17.35 -0.90
CA ASN A 475 11.10 -17.61 -1.53
C ASN A 475 12.26 -17.27 -0.59
N SER A 476 12.23 -16.14 0.11
CA SER A 476 13.25 -15.84 1.12
C SER A 476 13.35 -16.88 2.22
N PHE A 477 12.21 -17.41 2.67
CA PHE A 477 12.16 -18.50 3.63
C PHE A 477 12.75 -19.80 3.06
N ASN A 478 12.32 -20.22 1.86
CA ASN A 478 12.77 -21.47 1.21
C ASN A 478 14.28 -21.46 0.93
N TYR A 479 14.83 -20.32 0.58
CA TYR A 479 16.28 -20.12 0.42
C TYR A 479 17.01 -19.82 1.74
N LYS A 480 16.33 -19.96 2.88
CA LYS A 480 16.89 -19.78 4.24
C LYS A 480 17.46 -18.37 4.51
N ASN A 481 17.01 -17.35 3.77
CA ASN A 481 17.32 -15.97 4.13
C ASN A 481 16.26 -15.46 5.11
N PHE A 482 16.38 -15.92 6.36
CA PHE A 482 15.40 -15.65 7.41
C PHE A 482 15.32 -14.15 7.77
N ASN A 483 16.42 -13.40 7.65
CA ASN A 483 16.39 -11.95 7.91
C ASN A 483 15.52 -11.21 6.90
N LYS A 484 15.66 -11.50 5.61
CA LYS A 484 14.80 -10.89 4.56
C LYS A 484 13.35 -11.38 4.67
N CYS A 485 13.15 -12.63 5.10
CA CYS A 485 11.82 -13.13 5.40
C CYS A 485 11.16 -12.36 6.55
N ILE A 486 11.84 -12.14 7.66
CA ILE A 486 11.36 -11.37 8.80
C ILE A 486 11.00 -9.94 8.37
N GLU A 487 11.92 -9.25 7.70
CA GLU A 487 11.75 -7.87 7.24
C GLU A 487 10.51 -7.72 6.34
N SER A 488 10.31 -8.64 5.40
CA SER A 488 9.16 -8.64 4.51
C SER A 488 7.84 -8.96 5.24
N CYS A 489 7.87 -9.91 6.20
CA CYS A 489 6.72 -10.19 7.04
C CYS A 489 6.31 -8.97 7.88
N GLU A 490 7.27 -8.25 8.47
CA GLU A 490 7.02 -7.06 9.28
C GLU A 490 6.42 -5.93 8.44
N PHE A 491 6.82 -5.78 7.18
CA PHE A 491 6.20 -4.82 6.27
C PHE A 491 4.71 -5.13 6.02
N VAL A 492 4.36 -6.41 5.78
CA VAL A 492 2.96 -6.84 5.63
C VAL A 492 2.18 -6.64 6.93
N LEU A 493 2.71 -7.11 8.07
CA LEU A 493 2.06 -7.02 9.37
C LEU A 493 1.82 -5.56 9.80
N ASN A 494 2.75 -4.67 9.49
CA ASN A 494 2.57 -3.24 9.77
C ASN A 494 1.37 -2.66 9.00
N SER A 495 1.20 -3.02 7.73
CA SER A 495 0.05 -2.57 6.92
C SER A 495 -1.28 -3.10 7.45
N LEU A 496 -1.31 -4.37 7.91
CA LEU A 496 -2.48 -4.97 8.54
C LEU A 496 -2.83 -4.31 9.89
N ASN A 497 -1.83 -4.07 10.73
CA ASN A 497 -2.01 -3.43 12.04
C ASN A 497 -2.51 -1.99 11.94
N LEU A 498 -2.20 -1.29 10.85
CA LEU A 498 -2.68 0.05 10.54
C LEU A 498 -4.02 0.05 9.79
N ASN A 499 -4.67 -1.11 9.65
CA ASN A 499 -5.92 -1.30 8.90
C ASN A 499 -5.88 -0.76 7.46
N LYS A 500 -4.69 -0.84 6.81
CA LYS A 500 -4.52 -0.40 5.42
C LYS A 500 -5.02 -1.44 4.43
N CYS A 501 -4.93 -2.72 4.78
CA CYS A 501 -5.44 -3.85 4.02
C CYS A 501 -5.92 -4.96 4.94
N GLN A 502 -6.57 -5.96 4.36
CA GLN A 502 -7.02 -7.16 5.06
C GLN A 502 -6.43 -8.40 4.39
N LEU A 503 -6.23 -9.44 5.16
CA LEU A 503 -5.68 -10.70 4.70
C LEU A 503 -6.59 -11.84 5.12
N ASP A 504 -6.85 -12.80 4.24
CA ASP A 504 -7.61 -13.98 4.59
C ASP A 504 -6.86 -14.88 5.58
N ASN A 505 -7.58 -15.79 6.24
CA ASN A 505 -7.02 -16.65 7.27
C ASN A 505 -5.91 -17.58 6.73
N TYR A 506 -5.99 -18.00 5.48
CA TYR A 506 -4.98 -18.89 4.89
C TYR A 506 -3.64 -18.16 4.77
N TYR A 507 -3.64 -16.96 4.17
CA TYR A 507 -2.41 -16.18 4.00
C TYR A 507 -1.91 -15.59 5.32
N MET A 508 -2.82 -15.25 6.26
CA MET A 508 -2.42 -14.86 7.61
C MET A 508 -1.64 -15.99 8.31
N ASN A 509 -2.15 -17.21 8.25
CA ASN A 509 -1.48 -18.36 8.83
C ASN A 509 -0.13 -18.63 8.16
N LEU A 510 -0.06 -18.54 6.82
CA LEU A 510 1.18 -18.69 6.07
C LEU A 510 2.22 -17.64 6.43
N LEU A 511 1.80 -16.36 6.51
CA LEU A 511 2.64 -15.24 6.91
C LEU A 511 3.22 -15.47 8.31
N MET A 512 2.35 -15.78 9.27
CA MET A 512 2.76 -16.01 10.67
C MET A 512 3.67 -17.22 10.81
N GLU A 513 3.39 -18.32 10.09
CA GLU A 513 4.28 -19.49 10.06
C GLU A 513 5.70 -19.12 9.63
N LYS A 514 5.83 -18.43 8.47
CA LYS A 514 7.13 -18.06 7.92
C LYS A 514 7.86 -17.05 8.81
N TYR A 515 7.13 -16.07 9.34
CA TYR A 515 7.67 -15.08 10.27
C TYR A 515 8.25 -15.73 11.54
N LEU A 516 7.45 -16.56 12.19
CA LEU A 516 7.83 -17.19 13.46
C LEU A 516 8.97 -18.21 13.28
N LEU A 517 8.91 -19.05 12.25
CA LEU A 517 10.00 -19.97 11.94
C LEU A 517 11.29 -19.24 11.56
N SER A 518 11.20 -18.12 10.87
CA SER A 518 12.38 -17.31 10.54
C SER A 518 13.01 -16.70 11.79
N LYS A 519 12.21 -16.17 12.72
CA LYS A 519 12.71 -15.67 14.02
C LYS A 519 13.41 -16.75 14.82
N ILE A 520 12.87 -17.96 14.87
CA ILE A 520 13.51 -19.11 15.54
C ILE A 520 14.87 -19.42 14.91
N ASN A 521 14.94 -19.48 13.56
CA ASN A 521 16.15 -19.88 12.85
C ASN A 521 17.27 -18.83 12.88
N THR A 522 16.96 -17.58 13.12
CA THR A 522 17.99 -16.51 13.22
C THR A 522 18.63 -16.40 14.59
N ASN A 523 18.24 -17.26 15.56
CA ASN A 523 18.60 -17.04 16.98
C ASN A 523 18.33 -15.58 17.39
N PHE A 524 17.34 -14.97 16.81
CA PHE A 524 16.89 -13.63 17.18
C PHE A 524 16.35 -13.76 18.60
N TYR A 525 17.26 -13.76 19.56
CA TYR A 525 16.95 -13.40 20.93
C TYR A 525 16.34 -12.01 20.78
N LEU A 526 15.05 -11.94 20.92
CA LEU A 526 14.26 -10.75 20.80
C LEU A 526 14.96 -9.68 21.61
N ASN A 527 15.52 -8.70 20.93
CA ASN A 527 15.93 -7.47 21.58
C ASN A 527 14.75 -7.03 22.42
N GLU A 528 14.98 -6.60 23.65
CA GLU A 528 14.01 -6.29 24.71
C GLU A 528 12.82 -5.38 24.27
N ASN A 529 12.82 -4.90 23.05
CA ASN A 529 11.81 -3.99 22.46
C ASN A 529 10.75 -4.65 21.56
N LEU A 530 10.86 -5.93 21.24
CA LEU A 530 9.81 -6.67 20.50
C LEU A 530 9.16 -7.67 21.46
N MET A 531 8.18 -7.17 22.25
CA MET A 531 7.31 -8.05 23.01
C MET A 531 6.55 -8.95 22.04
N ILE A 532 6.74 -10.27 22.13
CA ILE A 532 5.76 -11.22 21.62
C ILE A 532 4.46 -10.91 22.34
N LYS A 533 3.50 -10.33 21.64
CA LYS A 533 2.16 -10.11 22.19
C LYS A 533 1.50 -11.47 22.37
N ASP A 534 0.55 -11.58 23.31
CA ASP A 534 -0.21 -12.82 23.59
C ASP A 534 -0.75 -13.47 22.30
N ILE A 535 -1.07 -12.68 21.28
CA ILE A 535 -1.50 -13.11 19.95
C ILE A 535 -0.44 -13.97 19.25
N GLU A 536 0.86 -13.62 19.34
CA GLU A 536 1.93 -14.35 18.66
C GLU A 536 2.14 -15.74 19.28
N ILE A 537 2.03 -15.89 20.59
CA ILE A 537 2.15 -17.19 21.27
C ILE A 537 1.02 -18.14 20.88
N LYS A 538 -0.21 -17.64 20.74
CA LYS A 538 -1.34 -18.41 20.25
C LYS A 538 -1.10 -18.91 18.81
N TYR A 539 -0.55 -18.07 17.95
CA TYR A 539 -0.18 -18.48 16.59
C TYR A 539 0.93 -19.52 16.56
N PHE A 540 1.92 -19.43 17.43
CA PHE A 540 2.94 -20.48 17.57
C PHE A 540 2.32 -21.86 17.84
N TYR A 541 1.41 -21.91 18.80
CA TYR A 541 0.72 -23.16 19.12
C TYR A 541 -0.10 -23.67 17.91
N THR A 542 -0.99 -22.84 17.38
CA THR A 542 -1.99 -23.28 16.38
C THR A 542 -1.40 -23.57 15.01
N ILE A 543 -0.36 -22.83 14.60
CA ILE A 543 0.19 -22.91 13.24
C ILE A 543 1.43 -23.79 13.15
N ILE A 544 2.21 -23.89 14.23
CA ILE A 544 3.49 -24.60 14.21
C ILE A 544 3.45 -25.83 15.10
N ILE A 545 3.25 -25.66 16.40
CA ILE A 545 3.40 -26.75 17.37
C ILE A 545 2.38 -27.86 17.14
N LYS A 546 1.10 -27.49 17.12
CA LYS A 546 0.01 -28.45 16.93
C LYS A 546 0.11 -29.22 15.60
N PRO A 547 0.30 -28.56 14.43
CA PRO A 547 0.47 -29.30 13.18
C PRO A 547 1.72 -30.19 13.12
N LEU A 548 2.82 -29.82 13.77
CA LEU A 548 4.00 -30.73 13.86
C LEU A 548 3.68 -31.95 14.67
N LEU A 549 2.99 -31.82 15.80
CA LEU A 549 2.56 -32.92 16.61
C LEU A 549 1.56 -33.83 15.87
N ASP A 550 0.55 -33.25 15.23
CA ASP A 550 -0.49 -33.94 14.45
C ASP A 550 0.10 -34.77 13.28
N ARG A 551 1.21 -34.29 12.70
CA ARG A 551 1.95 -34.99 11.64
C ARG A 551 2.96 -36.04 12.18
N GLY A 552 3.09 -36.20 13.48
CA GLY A 552 4.07 -37.08 14.12
C GLY A 552 5.52 -36.58 14.03
N ASN A 553 5.76 -35.33 13.68
CA ASN A 553 7.10 -34.73 13.66
C ASN A 553 7.54 -34.33 15.08
N ASN A 554 7.74 -35.35 15.92
CA ASN A 554 7.99 -35.15 17.35
C ASN A 554 9.32 -34.45 17.64
N LYS A 555 10.34 -34.64 16.78
CA LYS A 555 11.64 -33.98 16.95
C LYS A 555 11.52 -32.46 16.84
N ASP A 556 10.92 -31.98 15.77
CA ASP A 556 10.81 -30.53 15.56
C ASP A 556 9.79 -29.91 16.53
N CYS A 557 8.70 -30.63 16.82
CA CYS A 557 7.74 -30.20 17.84
C CYS A 557 8.42 -30.02 19.21
N PHE A 558 9.22 -30.98 19.65
CA PHE A 558 9.98 -30.93 20.91
C PHE A 558 10.92 -29.70 20.93
N ASN A 559 11.76 -29.57 19.91
CA ASN A 559 12.73 -28.47 19.85
C ASN A 559 12.07 -27.09 19.87
N ILE A 560 10.96 -26.91 19.15
CA ILE A 560 10.22 -25.66 19.11
C ILE A 560 9.54 -25.35 20.43
N CYS A 561 8.93 -26.36 21.08
CA CYS A 561 8.35 -26.15 22.41
C CYS A 561 9.41 -25.73 23.44
N GLU A 562 10.57 -26.37 23.43
CA GLU A 562 11.69 -26.03 24.32
C GLU A 562 12.12 -24.57 24.12
N LEU A 563 12.33 -24.15 22.87
CA LEU A 563 12.71 -22.77 22.55
C LEU A 563 11.69 -21.73 23.00
N ILE A 564 10.40 -22.00 22.76
CA ILE A 564 9.33 -21.05 23.14
C ILE A 564 9.18 -20.97 24.65
N LEU A 565 9.22 -22.08 25.36
CA LEU A 565 9.13 -22.11 26.82
C LEU A 565 10.32 -21.40 27.47
N ASP A 566 11.54 -21.64 26.99
CA ASP A 566 12.74 -20.91 27.40
C ASP A 566 12.61 -19.41 27.16
N PHE A 567 12.05 -19.04 26.02
CA PHE A 567 11.82 -17.64 25.69
C PHE A 567 10.80 -16.97 26.62
N ILE A 568 9.67 -17.65 26.90
CA ILE A 568 8.63 -17.16 27.84
C ILE A 568 9.23 -16.97 29.24
N GLU A 569 10.02 -17.92 29.72
CA GLU A 569 10.64 -17.88 31.04
C GLU A 569 11.69 -16.74 31.14
N LYS A 570 12.59 -16.63 30.16
CA LYS A 570 13.65 -15.59 30.16
C LYS A 570 13.12 -14.18 30.11
N ASN A 571 12.06 -13.96 29.33
CA ASN A 571 11.47 -12.63 29.15
C ASN A 571 10.31 -12.33 30.11
N LYS A 572 10.00 -13.24 31.05
CA LYS A 572 8.91 -13.10 32.03
C LYS A 572 7.57 -12.77 31.41
N ILE A 573 7.30 -13.33 30.22
CA ILE A 573 6.04 -13.17 29.50
C ILE A 573 4.94 -13.95 30.23
N GLN A 574 3.75 -13.38 30.33
CA GLN A 574 2.57 -14.07 30.84
C GLN A 574 1.64 -14.42 29.67
N PRO A 575 1.81 -15.64 29.08
CA PRO A 575 0.93 -16.07 28.00
C PRO A 575 -0.48 -16.38 28.52
N PRO A 576 -1.51 -16.43 27.65
CA PRO A 576 -2.80 -17.02 27.98
C PRO A 576 -2.61 -18.43 28.55
N MET A 577 -3.23 -18.73 29.70
CA MET A 577 -2.93 -19.96 30.44
C MET A 577 -3.32 -21.23 29.70
N ASP A 578 -4.40 -21.18 28.91
CA ASP A 578 -4.82 -22.26 28.00
C ASP A 578 -3.72 -22.60 26.96
N ILE A 579 -3.18 -21.60 26.32
CA ILE A 579 -2.11 -21.75 25.32
C ILE A 579 -0.80 -22.23 25.99
N TYR A 580 -0.47 -21.66 27.14
CA TYR A 580 0.73 -22.04 27.89
C TYR A 580 0.68 -23.51 28.30
N PHE A 581 -0.48 -23.96 28.79
CA PHE A 581 -0.73 -25.37 29.10
C PHE A 581 -0.58 -26.23 27.84
N LEU A 582 -1.19 -25.87 26.71
CA LEU A 582 -1.13 -26.65 25.48
C LEU A 582 0.29 -26.78 24.91
N ILE A 583 1.13 -25.75 25.05
CA ILE A 583 2.54 -25.79 24.65
C ILE A 583 3.30 -26.80 25.52
N TYR A 584 3.13 -26.77 26.85
CA TYR A 584 3.75 -27.74 27.75
C TYR A 584 3.29 -29.19 27.49
N PHE A 585 2.00 -29.30 27.15
CA PHE A 585 1.45 -30.60 26.79
C PHE A 585 2.07 -31.16 25.49
N CYS A 586 2.16 -30.37 24.45
CA CYS A 586 2.83 -30.75 23.19
C CYS A 586 4.32 -31.07 23.44
N TYR A 587 4.99 -30.33 24.31
CA TYR A 587 6.36 -30.55 24.71
C TYR A 587 6.53 -31.93 25.39
N TYR A 588 5.64 -32.24 26.33
CA TYR A 588 5.61 -33.53 26.98
C TYR A 588 5.37 -34.70 25.99
N VAL A 589 4.32 -34.61 25.16
CA VAL A 589 3.99 -35.67 24.21
C VAL A 589 5.13 -35.90 23.20
N SER A 590 5.67 -34.81 22.65
CA SER A 590 6.79 -34.92 21.71
C SER A 590 8.06 -35.45 22.36
N SER A 591 8.33 -35.15 23.64
CA SER A 591 9.45 -35.69 24.38
C SER A 591 9.34 -37.19 24.57
N PHE A 592 8.14 -37.72 24.84
CA PHE A 592 7.90 -39.17 25.02
C PHE A 592 8.35 -39.97 23.80
N TYR A 593 8.17 -39.43 22.59
CA TYR A 593 8.56 -40.08 21.34
C TYR A 593 9.98 -39.78 20.87
N PHE A 594 10.55 -38.64 21.27
CA PHE A 594 11.85 -38.16 20.76
C PHE A 594 12.97 -38.20 21.79
N LYS A 595 12.72 -37.79 23.06
CA LYS A 595 13.68 -37.71 24.16
C LYS A 595 13.02 -38.18 25.46
N LYS A 596 12.78 -39.48 25.58
CA LYS A 596 12.01 -40.05 26.68
C LYS A 596 12.55 -39.70 28.06
N GLU A 597 13.86 -39.54 28.21
CA GLU A 597 14.51 -39.10 29.44
C GLU A 597 14.11 -37.72 29.93
N LYS A 598 13.63 -36.87 29.02
CA LYS A 598 13.15 -35.52 29.34
C LYS A 598 11.68 -35.51 29.76
N SER A 599 10.91 -36.52 29.45
CA SER A 599 9.46 -36.54 29.70
C SER A 599 9.12 -36.46 31.19
N GLU A 600 9.92 -37.07 32.08
CA GLU A 600 9.74 -37.02 33.53
C GLU A 600 9.99 -35.59 34.06
N GLU A 601 11.04 -34.93 33.61
CA GLU A 601 11.35 -33.55 33.99
C GLU A 601 10.24 -32.57 33.55
N ILE A 602 9.67 -32.77 32.34
CA ILE A 602 8.61 -31.92 31.80
C ILE A 602 7.31 -32.13 32.60
N ILE A 603 6.96 -33.35 32.95
CA ILE A 603 5.76 -33.63 33.74
C ILE A 603 5.85 -33.03 35.14
N ASP A 604 7.02 -33.07 35.76
CA ASP A 604 7.27 -32.43 37.05
C ASP A 604 7.11 -30.91 36.98
N LYS A 605 7.55 -30.28 35.90
CA LYS A 605 7.32 -28.88 35.65
C LYS A 605 5.82 -28.55 35.50
N ILE A 606 5.05 -29.39 34.75
CA ILE A 606 3.60 -29.21 34.61
C ILE A 606 2.93 -29.28 35.99
N PHE A 607 3.28 -30.25 36.85
CA PHE A 607 2.74 -30.36 38.20
C PHE A 607 3.12 -29.16 39.08
N LEU A 608 4.33 -28.67 38.97
CA LEU A 608 4.78 -27.47 39.69
C LEU A 608 3.97 -26.23 39.27
N LEU A 609 3.68 -26.10 37.99
CA LEU A 609 2.85 -25.01 37.46
C LEU A 609 1.40 -25.14 37.95
N CYS A 610 0.82 -26.36 37.97
CA CYS A 610 -0.52 -26.59 38.54
C CYS A 610 -0.61 -26.24 40.02
N LYS A 611 0.47 -26.47 40.80
CA LYS A 611 0.53 -26.05 42.22
C LYS A 611 0.60 -24.53 42.40
N LYS A 612 1.25 -23.83 41.47
CA LYS A 612 1.49 -22.39 41.57
C LYS A 612 0.40 -21.53 40.93
N ASN A 613 -0.33 -22.06 39.95
CA ASN A 613 -1.29 -21.29 39.17
C ASN A 613 -2.63 -22.07 39.04
N LYS A 614 -3.70 -21.46 39.59
CA LYS A 614 -5.04 -22.05 39.61
C LYS A 614 -5.64 -22.19 38.21
N ASP A 615 -5.40 -21.23 37.32
CA ASP A 615 -5.94 -21.25 35.96
C ASP A 615 -5.23 -22.31 35.11
N PHE A 616 -3.94 -22.44 35.23
CA PHE A 616 -3.18 -23.53 34.59
C PHE A 616 -3.64 -24.93 35.11
N LYS A 617 -3.96 -25.05 36.40
CA LYS A 617 -4.54 -26.26 37.00
C LYS A 617 -5.92 -26.57 36.43
N ASN A 618 -6.78 -25.55 36.24
CA ASN A 618 -8.10 -25.73 35.64
C ASN A 618 -7.99 -26.21 34.18
N GLU A 619 -7.06 -25.68 33.40
CA GLU A 619 -6.83 -26.12 32.03
C GLU A 619 -6.35 -27.58 31.99
N TYR A 620 -5.50 -28.01 32.90
CA TYR A 620 -5.09 -29.40 33.03
C TYR A 620 -6.30 -30.32 33.25
N TYR A 621 -7.20 -29.99 34.20
CA TYR A 621 -8.38 -30.82 34.46
C TYR A 621 -9.41 -30.78 33.33
N ASN A 622 -9.64 -29.66 32.69
CA ASN A 622 -10.58 -29.51 31.57
C ASN A 622 -10.18 -30.38 30.37
N ASN A 623 -8.91 -30.56 30.16
CA ASN A 623 -8.38 -31.27 29.01
C ASN A 623 -7.95 -32.73 29.32
N LYS A 624 -7.93 -33.14 30.61
CA LYS A 624 -7.48 -34.45 31.04
C LYS A 624 -8.17 -35.61 30.32
N GLY A 625 -9.50 -35.59 30.20
CA GLY A 625 -10.27 -36.66 29.56
C GLY A 625 -10.02 -36.82 28.07
N PHE A 626 -9.74 -35.72 27.36
CA PHE A 626 -9.38 -35.75 25.95
C PHE A 626 -8.01 -36.38 25.72
N TYR A 627 -7.05 -36.06 26.58
CA TYR A 627 -5.68 -36.53 26.46
C TYR A 627 -5.49 -37.97 26.96
N ASP A 628 -6.21 -38.39 28.02
CA ASP A 628 -6.23 -39.78 28.51
C ASP A 628 -6.75 -40.76 27.44
N ASN A 629 -7.70 -40.34 26.61
CA ASN A 629 -8.26 -41.18 25.54
C ASN A 629 -7.37 -41.26 24.28
N GLN A 630 -6.63 -40.24 23.95
CA GLN A 630 -5.80 -40.20 22.72
C GLN A 630 -4.42 -40.83 22.89
N PHE A 631 -3.82 -40.75 24.06
CA PHE A 631 -2.40 -41.08 24.24
C PHE A 631 -2.10 -42.16 25.25
N ASN A 632 -3.11 -42.95 25.72
CA ASN A 632 -2.90 -44.00 26.72
C ASN A 632 -1.97 -43.54 27.87
N PHE A 633 -2.33 -42.51 28.58
CA PHE A 633 -1.63 -42.04 29.79
C PHE A 633 -1.56 -43.11 30.90
N ILE A 634 -2.02 -44.32 30.56
CA ILE A 634 -2.26 -45.44 31.45
C ILE A 634 -0.99 -45.94 32.17
N ASN A 635 0.18 -45.71 31.62
CA ASN A 635 1.43 -46.14 32.27
C ASN A 635 1.97 -45.19 33.35
N HIS A 636 1.40 -43.99 33.47
CA HIS A 636 1.73 -43.03 34.54
C HIS A 636 0.59 -42.83 35.53
N LYS A 637 -0.41 -43.71 35.52
CA LYS A 637 -1.55 -43.67 36.45
C LYS A 637 -1.16 -43.65 37.94
N ASN A 638 0.02 -44.15 38.26
CA ASN A 638 0.54 -44.19 39.64
C ASN A 638 1.16 -42.86 40.12
N ILE A 639 1.31 -41.87 39.22
CA ILE A 639 1.92 -40.54 39.58
C ILE A 639 0.85 -39.46 39.70
N ILE A 640 -0.33 -39.67 39.12
CA ILE A 640 -1.46 -38.74 39.18
C ILE A 640 -2.54 -39.37 40.10
N ASP A 641 -2.17 -39.71 41.31
CA ASP A 641 -3.15 -40.02 42.34
C ASP A 641 -3.79 -38.70 42.82
N ASP A 642 -5.12 -38.63 42.81
CA ASP A 642 -5.89 -37.45 43.23
C ASP A 642 -5.54 -36.99 44.66
N THR A 643 -4.85 -37.85 45.42
CA THR A 643 -4.39 -37.53 46.79
C THR A 643 -3.33 -36.45 46.89
N ILE A 644 -2.56 -36.15 45.82
CA ILE A 644 -1.56 -35.07 45.83
C ILE A 644 -2.22 -33.68 45.74
N PHE A 645 -3.47 -33.60 45.30
CA PHE A 645 -4.20 -32.34 45.13
C PHE A 645 -5.27 -32.05 46.19
N THR A 646 -5.54 -33.00 47.10
CA THR A 646 -6.59 -32.85 48.12
C THR A 646 -6.11 -32.28 49.45
N GLU A 647 -4.82 -32.07 49.67
CA GLU A 647 -4.34 -31.45 50.89
C GLU A 647 -4.03 -29.94 50.67
N LYS A 648 -4.98 -29.14 51.12
CA LYS A 648 -5.05 -27.74 51.43
C LYS A 648 -5.95 -26.91 50.51
N VAL A 649 -7.23 -26.93 50.86
CA VAL A 649 -8.09 -25.77 50.78
C VAL A 649 -7.93 -25.00 52.06
#